data_874ddce53525f475f735d72223c01a17
#
_entry.id   874ddce53525f475f735d72223c01a17
#
_cell.length_a   1.000
_cell.length_b   1.000
_cell.length_c   1.000
_cell.angle_alpha   90.00
_cell.angle_beta   90.00
_cell.angle_gamma   90.00
#
_symmetry.space_group_name_H-M   'P 1'
#
loop_
_entity.id
_entity.type
_entity.pdbx_description
1 polymer ?
#
loop_
_entity_poly.entity_id
_entity_poly.type
_entity_poly.pdbx_seq_one_letter_code
_entity_poly.pdbx_strand_id
1 'polypeptide(L)'
;MRAEGEIMKKISSALLAALLLLATVFTGAPTAMAAGVSVNATTVTVYFLNQEFREKISQPAAYPASFQLKVTGADKAAYRVTAGESATVSSTGLVKPLCTRYYWYGNVGSTAPTPGKTPDRVTESYTAGDSTVQVTAGGKTFRVTVHVQSYAQVYVDSVMQDYIAKNLPANPTDYNKAETAAKFAAQYEYSANYSSYLSMVILGGGDCWASTGAVNRMCSLMGLPAWTRNGNKDAGAGSGHVNTLAQCANGTYYQIEAGFDATAPRPYEIKSRTSLFSYRSSAAGATVYQYDGKTMPTTLIVPDTVDGKAVVGIGDGFLRNADSVTRVVLPETVTSIGDGAFNSCSQLRQLNLPAMLSTLGEYAFTRCPKLTRITSRSAAFPAENGVIYNADRTVLLYAPGAVSMTVPSTVTRIGDHAFYYGEQLQSVTLPVGLQSIGKDAFAGCTDLQTVKVQGTALTEIQREAFAGCRKLKSLTLPASVQTLGERVFAYMASDFVLYGPATGALADYAAANNILYNHTHSFALTSTDPATCENAGSKTYTCTACSATKTETIQPLGHQPVQALYPADFQYDGSVMTYCIRCHWVLEDSRTIAHVTGVKLSATTYTYNGKVQKPSVTVKDSKGKALKNGTDYTVSYPKGMKNVGKYTVKVTLKGNYSGSKSMTYNINPKGTGVSKVKAAKKGFKVTWKKQATQTTGYQVQYSTSSKFKKAKTVTISKNKTTSKSVSKLSAKKKYYVRVRTYKTVKVNGKNVKLYSGWSKAKSVTTKK
;
A
#
# COMPACT_ATOMS: atom_id res chain seq x y z
N MET A 1 9.34 -45.05 0.62
CA MET A 1 9.25 -44.91 2.10
C MET A 1 10.57 -44.59 2.84
N ARG A 2 11.81 -44.85 2.33
CA ARG A 2 13.05 -44.38 2.98
C ARG A 2 13.53 -42.98 2.51
N ALA A 3 13.19 -42.54 1.31
CA ALA A 3 13.59 -41.24 0.77
C ALA A 3 12.70 -40.09 1.26
N GLU A 4 11.44 -40.32 1.56
CA GLU A 4 10.51 -39.31 2.06
C GLU A 4 10.75 -38.90 3.51
N GLY A 5 11.32 -39.81 4.32
CA GLY A 5 11.69 -39.50 5.72
C GLY A 5 12.89 -38.55 5.85
N GLU A 6 13.80 -38.52 4.86
CA GLU A 6 14.94 -37.60 4.88
C GLU A 6 14.57 -36.20 4.37
N ILE A 7 13.63 -36.10 3.42
CA ILE A 7 13.13 -34.81 2.93
C ILE A 7 12.30 -34.09 4.00
N MET A 8 11.47 -34.81 4.74
CA MET A 8 10.71 -34.26 5.86
C MET A 8 11.62 -33.86 7.04
N LYS A 9 12.72 -34.56 7.28
CA LYS A 9 13.72 -34.14 8.27
C LYS A 9 14.49 -32.91 7.84
N LYS A 10 14.78 -32.75 6.55
CA LYS A 10 15.46 -31.54 5.99
C LYS A 10 14.52 -30.34 5.95
N ILE A 11 13.22 -30.51 5.69
CA ILE A 11 12.23 -29.43 5.73
C ILE A 11 11.97 -29.01 7.17
N SER A 12 11.85 -29.93 8.13
CA SER A 12 11.70 -29.58 9.55
C SER A 12 12.96 -28.96 10.15
N SER A 13 14.17 -29.33 9.66
CA SER A 13 15.41 -28.71 10.09
C SER A 13 15.66 -27.35 9.41
N ALA A 14 15.16 -27.14 8.17
CA ALA A 14 15.21 -25.83 7.51
C ALA A 14 14.19 -24.84 8.11
N LEU A 15 12.97 -25.30 8.48
CA LEU A 15 12.01 -24.50 9.24
C LEU A 15 12.48 -24.24 10.68
N LEU A 16 13.11 -25.22 11.31
CA LEU A 16 13.72 -25.04 12.64
C LEU A 16 14.98 -24.16 12.58
N ALA A 17 15.73 -24.20 11.47
CA ALA A 17 16.87 -23.31 11.21
C ALA A 17 16.39 -21.89 10.84
N ALA A 18 15.29 -21.72 10.13
CA ALA A 18 14.67 -20.42 9.90
C ALA A 18 14.07 -19.83 11.19
N LEU A 19 13.47 -20.66 12.05
CA LEU A 19 13.02 -20.28 13.39
C LEU A 19 14.18 -20.07 14.38
N LEU A 20 15.33 -20.76 14.19
CA LEU A 20 16.56 -20.56 14.94
C LEU A 20 17.39 -19.39 14.40
N LEU A 21 17.32 -19.05 13.11
CA LEU A 21 17.90 -17.82 12.55
C LEU A 21 17.13 -16.56 12.98
N LEU A 22 15.85 -16.67 13.36
CA LEU A 22 15.10 -15.61 14.04
C LEU A 22 15.39 -15.55 15.55
N ALA A 23 16.05 -16.57 16.14
CA ALA A 23 16.43 -16.64 17.56
C ALA A 23 17.91 -16.41 17.81
N THR A 24 18.75 -16.31 16.79
CA THR A 24 20.16 -15.90 16.94
C THR A 24 20.31 -14.39 16.89
N VAL A 25 19.65 -13.73 17.83
CA VAL A 25 20.28 -12.58 18.48
C VAL A 25 21.45 -13.17 19.28
N PHE A 26 22.67 -12.83 18.88
CA PHE A 26 23.96 -13.17 19.50
C PHE A 26 24.63 -14.46 19.03
N THR A 27 25.56 -14.30 18.20
CA THR A 27 27.01 -14.46 18.42
C THR A 27 27.70 -14.34 17.07
N GLY A 28 27.90 -13.12 16.57
CA GLY A 28 29.12 -12.90 15.83
C GLY A 28 30.20 -12.87 16.92
N ALA A 29 30.93 -13.94 17.07
CA ALA A 29 32.14 -13.88 17.83
C ALA A 29 32.98 -12.70 17.31
N PRO A 30 33.59 -11.89 18.16
CA PRO A 30 34.51 -10.86 17.70
C PRO A 30 35.61 -11.57 16.93
N THR A 31 35.72 -11.28 15.64
CA THR A 31 36.95 -11.67 14.90
C THR A 31 38.10 -11.01 15.66
N ALA A 32 38.86 -11.82 16.33
CA ALA A 32 40.10 -11.41 16.97
C ALA A 32 41.03 -10.87 15.89
N MET A 33 41.05 -9.56 15.71
CA MET A 33 42.06 -8.87 14.92
C MET A 33 42.90 -7.99 15.83
N ALA A 34 44.20 -8.10 15.63
CA ALA A 34 45.29 -7.39 16.28
C ALA A 34 44.91 -6.14 17.06
N ALA A 35 45.35 -6.15 18.34
CA ALA A 35 45.42 -5.04 19.28
C ALA A 35 44.30 -3.97 19.18
N GLY A 36 43.22 -4.16 19.90
CA GLY A 36 42.66 -3.13 20.70
C GLY A 36 41.25 -2.65 20.44
N VAL A 37 40.74 -2.46 19.21
CA VAL A 37 39.42 -1.81 19.03
C VAL A 37 38.43 -2.71 18.30
N SER A 38 37.29 -3.01 18.91
CA SER A 38 36.20 -3.82 18.33
C SER A 38 34.83 -3.28 18.67
N VAL A 39 33.82 -3.68 17.89
CA VAL A 39 32.40 -3.38 18.11
C VAL A 39 31.67 -4.68 18.42
N ASN A 40 30.70 -4.64 19.35
CA ASN A 40 29.98 -5.81 19.84
C ASN A 40 29.00 -6.47 18.84
N ALA A 41 28.74 -5.86 17.69
CA ALA A 41 27.91 -6.42 16.63
C ALA A 41 28.22 -5.78 15.26
N THR A 42 28.13 -6.58 14.19
CA THR A 42 28.20 -6.13 12.79
C THR A 42 26.84 -6.06 12.13
N THR A 43 25.87 -6.76 12.70
CA THR A 43 24.47 -6.76 12.27
C THR A 43 23.55 -6.78 13.48
N VAL A 44 22.51 -5.97 13.48
CA VAL A 44 21.52 -5.90 14.56
C VAL A 44 20.12 -5.78 13.98
N THR A 45 19.14 -6.43 14.61
CA THR A 45 17.72 -6.28 14.29
C THR A 45 17.00 -5.58 15.44
N VAL A 46 16.24 -4.56 15.13
CA VAL A 46 15.43 -3.81 16.09
C VAL A 46 14.00 -3.66 15.55
N TYR A 47 13.01 -3.66 16.43
CA TYR A 47 11.61 -3.78 16.06
C TYR A 47 10.76 -2.63 16.59
N PHE A 48 9.71 -2.25 15.87
CA PHE A 48 8.73 -1.27 16.33
C PHE A 48 7.32 -1.88 16.45
N LEU A 49 6.50 -1.34 17.29
CA LEU A 49 5.08 -1.65 17.37
C LEU A 49 4.25 -0.38 17.24
N ASN A 50 3.37 -0.35 16.26
CA ASN A 50 2.49 0.76 15.94
C ASN A 50 1.57 1.12 17.10
N GLN A 51 1.31 2.41 17.26
CA GLN A 51 0.52 2.97 18.34
C GLN A 51 -0.85 2.29 18.49
N GLU A 52 -1.54 2.03 17.38
CA GLU A 52 -2.88 1.45 17.34
C GLU A 52 -2.97 0.03 17.90
N PHE A 53 -1.86 -0.72 17.91
CA PHE A 53 -1.84 -2.12 18.37
C PHE A 53 -1.36 -2.32 19.80
N ARG A 54 -0.87 -1.28 20.47
CA ARG A 54 -0.22 -1.37 21.79
C ARG A 54 -1.14 -1.75 22.94
N GLU A 55 -2.46 -1.59 22.76
CA GLU A 55 -3.44 -2.02 23.75
C GLU A 55 -3.83 -3.50 23.61
N LYS A 56 -3.57 -4.06 22.45
CA LYS A 56 -4.00 -5.42 22.09
C LYS A 56 -2.88 -6.46 22.14
N ILE A 57 -1.67 -6.09 21.74
CA ILE A 57 -0.53 -7.01 21.72
C ILE A 57 0.68 -6.39 22.43
N SER A 58 1.53 -7.27 22.97
CA SER A 58 2.79 -6.87 23.63
C SER A 58 4.00 -7.42 22.91
N GLN A 59 5.04 -6.65 22.86
CA GLN A 59 6.30 -7.02 22.22
C GLN A 59 7.23 -7.76 23.21
N PRO A 60 7.56 -9.04 22.93
CA PRO A 60 8.46 -9.84 23.79
C PRO A 60 9.90 -9.34 23.83
N ALA A 61 10.64 -9.68 24.89
CA ALA A 61 12.07 -9.34 25.03
C ALA A 61 12.96 -9.90 23.91
N ALA A 62 12.55 -11.00 23.29
CA ALA A 62 13.23 -11.58 22.13
C ALA A 62 13.24 -10.66 20.90
N TYR A 63 12.41 -9.62 20.88
CA TYR A 63 12.30 -8.64 19.81
C TYR A 63 12.69 -7.24 20.30
N PRO A 64 14.02 -6.92 20.48
CA PRO A 64 14.45 -5.67 21.12
C PRO A 64 14.05 -4.42 20.31
N ALA A 65 13.57 -3.44 21.05
CA ALA A 65 13.18 -2.13 20.53
C ALA A 65 14.38 -1.16 20.44
N SER A 66 15.54 -1.54 20.96
CA SER A 66 16.81 -0.84 20.79
C SER A 66 17.97 -1.79 20.97
N PHE A 67 19.08 -1.44 20.38
CA PHE A 67 20.34 -2.16 20.56
C PHE A 67 21.46 -1.20 20.95
N GLN A 68 22.23 -1.56 21.98
CA GLN A 68 23.37 -0.76 22.40
C GLN A 68 24.64 -1.24 21.70
N LEU A 69 25.15 -0.45 20.76
CA LEU A 69 26.48 -0.64 20.21
C LEU A 69 27.52 -0.26 21.27
N LYS A 70 28.44 -1.17 21.54
CA LYS A 70 29.55 -0.96 22.48
C LYS A 70 30.86 -1.13 21.74
N VAL A 71 31.79 -0.23 22.01
CA VAL A 71 33.16 -0.29 21.53
C VAL A 71 34.05 -0.69 22.69
N THR A 72 34.97 -1.64 22.46
CA THR A 72 36.01 -2.03 23.38
C THR A 72 37.37 -1.61 22.83
N GLY A 73 38.27 -1.19 23.66
CA GLY A 73 39.65 -0.81 23.28
C GLY A 73 39.80 0.62 22.74
N ALA A 74 38.80 1.51 22.99
CA ALA A 74 38.90 2.93 22.74
C ALA A 74 38.08 3.72 23.77
N ASP A 75 38.61 4.86 24.23
CA ASP A 75 37.94 5.72 25.22
C ASP A 75 36.80 6.55 24.64
N LYS A 76 36.80 6.79 23.33
CA LYS A 76 35.79 7.57 22.60
C LYS A 76 35.37 6.87 21.33
N ALA A 77 34.08 6.87 21.05
CA ALA A 77 33.50 6.41 19.81
C ALA A 77 32.49 7.44 19.25
N ALA A 78 32.46 7.59 17.92
CA ALA A 78 31.45 8.37 17.22
C ALA A 78 30.57 7.46 16.39
N TYR A 79 29.25 7.71 16.39
CA TYR A 79 28.24 6.91 15.74
C TYR A 79 27.41 7.79 14.79
N ARG A 80 27.21 7.34 13.55
CA ARG A 80 26.30 8.03 12.61
C ARG A 80 25.64 7.04 11.64
N VAL A 81 24.42 7.34 11.22
CA VAL A 81 23.77 6.61 10.12
C VAL A 81 24.35 7.16 8.81
N THR A 82 24.85 6.27 7.96
CA THR A 82 25.49 6.63 6.67
C THR A 82 24.67 6.19 5.47
N ALA A 83 23.76 5.25 5.63
CA ALA A 83 22.85 4.80 4.59
C ALA A 83 21.54 4.27 5.23
N GLY A 84 20.42 4.40 4.49
CA GLY A 84 19.09 4.02 4.93
C GLY A 84 18.43 5.06 5.84
N GLU A 85 17.10 5.05 5.88
CA GLU A 85 16.28 6.02 6.62
C GLU A 85 15.37 5.34 7.66
N SER A 86 15.68 4.09 8.04
CA SER A 86 14.86 3.31 8.96
C SER A 86 15.35 3.33 10.39
N ALA A 87 16.63 3.65 10.64
CA ALA A 87 17.24 3.68 11.96
C ALA A 87 17.82 5.03 12.36
N THR A 88 17.89 5.28 13.67
CA THR A 88 18.70 6.33 14.29
C THR A 88 19.75 5.72 15.21
N VAL A 89 20.84 6.44 15.43
CA VAL A 89 21.85 6.10 16.45
C VAL A 89 22.12 7.32 17.31
N SER A 90 22.18 7.14 18.65
CA SER A 90 22.56 8.20 19.56
C SER A 90 24.08 8.42 19.59
N SER A 91 24.52 9.53 20.18
CA SER A 91 25.95 9.79 20.46
C SER A 91 26.59 8.74 21.37
N THR A 92 25.80 7.98 22.12
CA THR A 92 26.26 6.89 22.98
C THR A 92 26.17 5.51 22.30
N GLY A 93 25.78 5.44 21.02
CA GLY A 93 25.69 4.20 20.26
C GLY A 93 24.37 3.43 20.44
N LEU A 94 23.33 4.05 21.01
CA LEU A 94 22.01 3.41 21.13
C LEU A 94 21.26 3.51 19.79
N VAL A 95 21.08 2.36 19.14
CA VAL A 95 20.38 2.22 17.86
C VAL A 95 18.88 2.01 18.11
N LYS A 96 18.06 2.74 17.35
CA LYS A 96 16.59 2.68 17.46
C LYS A 96 15.92 2.82 16.09
N PRO A 97 14.68 2.29 15.89
CA PRO A 97 13.85 2.64 14.73
C PRO A 97 13.61 4.14 14.64
N LEU A 98 13.68 4.71 13.43
CA LEU A 98 13.31 6.09 13.19
C LEU A 98 11.78 6.23 13.24
N CYS A 99 11.29 7.18 14.01
CA CYS A 99 9.86 7.52 14.12
C CYS A 99 9.62 8.95 13.69
N THR A 100 8.71 9.18 12.78
CA THR A 100 8.24 10.51 12.40
C THR A 100 6.91 10.79 13.07
N ARG A 101 6.76 11.97 13.68
CA ARG A 101 5.53 12.42 14.32
C ARG A 101 4.84 13.47 13.47
N TYR A 102 3.49 13.40 13.46
CA TYR A 102 2.64 14.38 12.81
C TYR A 102 1.72 15.03 13.82
N TYR A 103 1.66 16.37 13.78
CA TYR A 103 0.76 17.20 14.55
C TYR A 103 -0.37 17.64 13.64
N TRP A 104 -1.60 17.28 13.96
CA TRP A 104 -2.79 17.57 13.16
C TRP A 104 -3.56 18.75 13.71
N TYR A 105 -3.97 19.65 12.81
CA TYR A 105 -4.79 20.82 13.06
C TYR A 105 -5.92 20.79 12.03
N GLY A 106 -7.09 20.22 12.40
CA GLY A 106 -8.12 19.82 11.45
C GLY A 106 -7.60 18.73 10.48
N ASN A 107 -7.69 18.98 9.19
CA ASN A 107 -7.25 18.05 8.15
C ASN A 107 -5.78 18.25 7.70
N VAL A 108 -5.09 19.23 8.28
CA VAL A 108 -3.71 19.56 7.91
C VAL A 108 -2.75 19.01 8.95
N GLY A 109 -1.81 18.14 8.52
CA GLY A 109 -0.76 17.59 9.35
C GLY A 109 0.59 18.26 9.10
N SER A 110 1.37 18.50 10.17
CA SER A 110 2.73 19.07 10.11
C SER A 110 3.70 18.20 10.90
N THR A 111 4.96 18.13 10.45
CA THR A 111 6.04 17.41 11.17
C THR A 111 6.60 18.20 12.36
N ALA A 112 6.27 19.47 12.47
CA ALA A 112 6.60 20.33 13.61
C ALA A 112 5.31 20.88 14.23
N PRO A 113 5.25 21.06 15.56
CA PRO A 113 4.12 21.73 16.20
C PRO A 113 4.05 23.19 15.76
N THR A 114 2.86 23.67 15.48
CA THR A 114 2.63 25.10 15.20
C THR A 114 2.78 25.90 16.49
N PRO A 115 3.67 26.92 16.57
CA PRO A 115 3.82 27.72 17.75
C PRO A 115 2.48 28.34 18.21
N GLY A 116 2.17 28.21 19.50
CA GLY A 116 0.95 28.76 20.10
C GLY A 116 -0.36 28.03 19.77
N LYS A 117 -0.32 26.88 19.10
CA LYS A 117 -1.50 26.06 18.83
C LYS A 117 -1.38 24.67 19.46
N THR A 118 -2.48 24.18 20.03
CA THR A 118 -2.57 22.78 20.48
C THR A 118 -3.04 21.90 19.30
N PRO A 119 -2.34 20.82 18.95
CA PRO A 119 -2.80 19.93 17.89
C PRO A 119 -4.02 19.12 18.33
N ASP A 120 -4.99 18.91 17.44
CA ASP A 120 -6.17 18.08 17.69
C ASP A 120 -5.80 16.61 17.91
N ARG A 121 -4.80 16.15 17.21
CA ARG A 121 -4.20 14.81 17.41
C ARG A 121 -2.72 14.82 17.04
N VAL A 122 -1.98 13.89 17.64
CA VAL A 122 -0.58 13.61 17.29
C VAL A 122 -0.48 12.14 16.87
N THR A 123 0.12 11.90 15.72
CA THR A 123 0.27 10.55 15.16
C THR A 123 1.74 10.21 14.87
N GLU A 124 2.10 8.95 14.98
CA GLU A 124 3.49 8.46 14.83
C GLU A 124 3.60 7.49 13.65
N SER A 125 4.64 7.62 12.86
CA SER A 125 4.92 6.75 11.71
C SER A 125 6.33 6.19 11.75
N TYR A 126 6.48 4.95 11.32
CA TYR A 126 7.75 4.20 11.32
C TYR A 126 7.95 3.52 9.97
N THR A 127 9.21 3.38 9.55
CA THR A 127 9.58 2.68 8.32
C THR A 127 10.42 1.46 8.63
N ALA A 128 10.03 0.26 8.17
CA ALA A 128 10.89 -0.92 8.17
C ALA A 128 11.93 -0.83 7.05
N GLY A 129 13.03 -1.52 7.21
CA GLY A 129 14.10 -1.60 6.21
C GLY A 129 15.47 -1.61 6.84
N ASP A 130 16.49 -1.48 6.00
CA ASP A 130 17.89 -1.54 6.40
C ASP A 130 18.50 -0.15 6.51
N SER A 131 19.36 0.02 7.49
CA SER A 131 20.22 1.19 7.66
C SER A 131 21.64 0.75 7.98
N THR A 132 22.63 1.56 7.61
CA THR A 132 24.02 1.34 7.98
C THR A 132 24.44 2.38 9.01
N VAL A 133 24.91 1.90 10.15
CA VAL A 133 25.55 2.72 11.18
C VAL A 133 27.06 2.61 11.05
N GLN A 134 27.72 3.73 10.87
CA GLN A 134 29.17 3.85 10.92
C GLN A 134 29.59 4.14 12.36
N VAL A 135 30.55 3.37 12.87
CA VAL A 135 31.17 3.55 14.19
C VAL A 135 32.64 3.88 13.98
N THR A 136 33.09 5.01 14.46
CA THR A 136 34.51 5.42 14.38
C THR A 136 35.09 5.51 15.78
N ALA A 137 36.14 4.75 16.05
CA ALA A 137 36.78 4.68 17.35
C ALA A 137 38.25 4.24 17.22
N GLY A 138 39.16 4.86 17.96
CA GLY A 138 40.58 4.54 17.96
C GLY A 138 41.21 4.55 16.56
N GLY A 139 40.81 5.48 15.68
CA GLY A 139 41.30 5.58 14.31
C GLY A 139 40.74 4.52 13.33
N LYS A 140 39.87 3.62 13.80
CA LYS A 140 39.22 2.60 12.96
C LYS A 140 37.75 2.96 12.67
N THR A 141 37.27 2.45 11.55
CA THR A 141 35.86 2.62 11.14
C THR A 141 35.22 1.26 10.95
N PHE A 142 34.09 1.04 11.61
CA PHE A 142 33.25 -0.15 11.53
C PHE A 142 31.93 0.21 10.88
N ARG A 143 31.32 -0.73 10.15
CA ARG A 143 29.97 -0.62 9.61
C ARG A 143 29.08 -1.66 10.27
N VAL A 144 27.94 -1.22 10.76
CA VAL A 144 26.93 -2.08 11.38
C VAL A 144 25.66 -1.99 10.56
N THR A 145 25.18 -3.12 10.06
CA THR A 145 23.89 -3.21 9.38
C THR A 145 22.79 -3.27 10.43
N VAL A 146 21.78 -2.41 10.27
CA VAL A 146 20.64 -2.35 11.18
C VAL A 146 19.38 -2.70 10.41
N HIS A 147 18.79 -3.84 10.73
CA HIS A 147 17.50 -4.28 10.21
C HIS A 147 16.38 -3.77 11.10
N VAL A 148 15.42 -3.09 10.54
CA VAL A 148 14.26 -2.54 11.26
C VAL A 148 12.99 -3.21 10.78
N GLN A 149 12.25 -3.82 11.70
CA GLN A 149 11.09 -4.64 11.39
C GLN A 149 9.85 -4.28 12.23
N SER A 150 8.65 -4.54 11.69
CA SER A 150 7.38 -4.42 12.42
C SER A 150 7.18 -5.63 13.34
N TYR A 151 7.04 -5.39 14.63
CA TYR A 151 6.65 -6.47 15.52
C TYR A 151 5.19 -6.90 15.29
N ALA A 152 4.30 -5.99 14.88
CA ALA A 152 2.94 -6.38 14.49
C ALA A 152 2.95 -7.40 13.35
N GLN A 153 3.85 -7.23 12.37
CA GLN A 153 4.02 -8.21 11.30
C GLN A 153 4.48 -9.56 11.85
N VAL A 154 5.48 -9.58 12.72
CA VAL A 154 5.98 -10.82 13.36
C VAL A 154 4.88 -11.50 14.17
N TYR A 155 4.13 -10.73 14.94
CA TYR A 155 3.00 -11.25 15.71
C TYR A 155 1.91 -11.85 14.83
N VAL A 156 1.49 -11.14 13.80
CA VAL A 156 0.45 -11.60 12.87
C VAL A 156 0.94 -12.83 12.10
N ASP A 157 2.20 -12.83 11.65
CA ASP A 157 2.78 -14.00 10.99
C ASP A 157 2.79 -15.23 11.91
N SER A 158 3.05 -15.08 13.20
CA SER A 158 2.98 -16.18 14.16
C SER A 158 1.56 -16.71 14.33
N VAL A 159 0.56 -15.81 14.40
CA VAL A 159 -0.87 -16.19 14.46
C VAL A 159 -1.28 -16.95 13.19
N MET A 160 -0.84 -16.47 12.03
CA MET A 160 -1.11 -17.11 10.75
C MET A 160 -0.42 -18.48 10.64
N GLN A 161 0.84 -18.59 11.06
CA GLN A 161 1.60 -19.86 11.06
C GLN A 161 0.98 -20.89 12.02
N ASP A 162 0.53 -20.45 13.20
CA ASP A 162 -0.20 -21.33 14.13
C ASP A 162 -1.52 -21.82 13.54
N TYR A 163 -2.22 -20.96 12.80
CA TYR A 163 -3.44 -21.35 12.10
C TYR A 163 -3.14 -22.34 10.96
N ILE A 164 -2.11 -22.08 10.16
CA ILE A 164 -1.65 -22.96 9.08
C ILE A 164 -1.29 -24.34 9.66
N ALA A 165 -0.50 -24.38 10.73
CA ALA A 165 -0.09 -25.64 11.37
C ALA A 165 -1.27 -26.49 11.87
N LYS A 166 -2.38 -25.84 12.22
CA LYS A 166 -3.59 -26.52 12.73
C LYS A 166 -4.56 -26.93 11.63
N ASN A 167 -4.58 -26.25 10.50
CA ASN A 167 -5.66 -26.36 9.52
C ASN A 167 -5.18 -26.83 8.13
N LEU A 168 -3.89 -26.75 7.81
CA LEU A 168 -3.37 -27.17 6.52
C LEU A 168 -3.03 -28.68 6.56
N PRO A 169 -3.51 -29.48 5.59
CA PRO A 169 -3.15 -30.90 5.48
C PRO A 169 -1.63 -31.13 5.33
N ALA A 170 -1.15 -32.32 5.70
CA ALA A 170 0.27 -32.66 5.61
C ALA A 170 0.85 -32.57 4.18
N ASN A 171 0.03 -32.91 3.17
CA ASN A 171 0.38 -32.80 1.75
C ASN A 171 -0.63 -31.86 1.04
N PRO A 172 -0.49 -30.55 1.19
CA PRO A 172 -1.51 -29.62 0.74
C PRO A 172 -1.47 -29.41 -0.78
N THR A 173 -2.63 -29.47 -1.41
CA THR A 173 -2.81 -28.95 -2.76
C THR A 173 -2.83 -27.41 -2.75
N ASP A 174 -2.70 -26.78 -3.92
CA ASP A 174 -2.84 -25.34 -4.04
C ASP A 174 -4.26 -24.87 -3.62
N TYR A 175 -5.29 -25.71 -3.85
CA TYR A 175 -6.64 -25.43 -3.35
C TYR A 175 -6.69 -25.44 -1.81
N ASN A 176 -6.06 -26.41 -1.15
CA ASN A 176 -6.03 -26.45 0.32
C ASN A 176 -5.35 -25.20 0.89
N LYS A 177 -4.27 -24.70 0.27
CA LYS A 177 -3.59 -23.47 0.66
C LYS A 177 -4.51 -22.26 0.47
N ALA A 178 -5.15 -22.14 -0.69
CA ALA A 178 -6.09 -21.08 -0.99
C ALA A 178 -7.28 -21.08 -0.01
N GLU A 179 -7.84 -22.24 0.27
CA GLU A 179 -8.96 -22.43 1.20
C GLU A 179 -8.57 -22.12 2.65
N THR A 180 -7.38 -22.55 3.08
CA THR A 180 -6.87 -22.24 4.43
C THR A 180 -6.69 -20.73 4.60
N ALA A 181 -6.19 -20.05 3.58
CA ALA A 181 -6.04 -18.59 3.60
C ALA A 181 -7.40 -17.87 3.63
N ALA A 182 -8.35 -18.32 2.83
CA ALA A 182 -9.71 -17.77 2.79
C ALA A 182 -10.43 -17.95 4.13
N LYS A 183 -10.40 -19.15 4.70
CA LYS A 183 -10.98 -19.49 6.00
C LYS A 183 -10.39 -18.67 7.13
N PHE A 184 -9.07 -18.41 7.09
CA PHE A 184 -8.43 -17.55 8.07
C PHE A 184 -9.00 -16.14 8.03
N ALA A 185 -9.07 -15.51 6.86
CA ALA A 185 -9.60 -14.17 6.72
C ALA A 185 -11.09 -14.07 7.06
N ALA A 186 -11.88 -15.08 6.71
CA ALA A 186 -13.32 -15.14 6.95
C ALA A 186 -13.73 -15.27 8.43
N GLN A 187 -12.79 -15.46 9.36
CA GLN A 187 -13.07 -15.47 10.81
C GLN A 187 -13.26 -14.08 11.41
N TYR A 188 -12.90 -13.03 10.66
CA TYR A 188 -12.92 -11.65 11.15
C TYR A 188 -14.16 -10.93 10.64
N GLU A 189 -14.67 -10.00 11.46
CA GLU A 189 -15.84 -9.20 11.11
C GLU A 189 -15.49 -8.06 10.16
N TYR A 190 -16.48 -7.58 9.39
CA TYR A 190 -16.31 -6.40 8.56
C TYR A 190 -16.12 -5.14 9.43
N SER A 191 -15.14 -4.32 9.06
CA SER A 191 -14.92 -3.01 9.66
C SER A 191 -14.30 -2.06 8.64
N ALA A 192 -15.07 -1.07 8.19
CA ALA A 192 -14.58 -0.02 7.27
C ALA A 192 -13.47 0.86 7.88
N ASN A 193 -13.22 0.76 9.19
CA ASN A 193 -12.19 1.55 9.87
C ASN A 193 -10.78 0.95 9.73
N TYR A 194 -10.66 -0.27 9.22
CA TYR A 194 -9.40 -1.00 9.19
C TYR A 194 -9.16 -1.63 7.81
N SER A 195 -8.28 -1.00 7.02
CA SER A 195 -7.90 -1.48 5.68
C SER A 195 -6.57 -2.26 5.67
N SER A 196 -6.03 -2.61 6.85
CA SER A 196 -4.80 -3.37 7.01
C SER A 196 -5.07 -4.76 7.58
N TYR A 197 -4.48 -5.80 7.01
CA TYR A 197 -4.57 -7.14 7.58
C TYR A 197 -3.92 -7.24 8.98
N LEU A 198 -2.95 -6.39 9.29
CA LEU A 198 -2.40 -6.30 10.65
C LEU A 198 -3.48 -5.81 11.62
N SER A 199 -4.20 -4.75 11.25
CA SER A 199 -5.33 -4.24 12.04
C SER A 199 -6.45 -5.27 12.13
N MET A 200 -6.76 -5.95 11.04
CA MET A 200 -7.78 -7.00 11.03
C MET A 200 -7.46 -8.10 12.05
N VAL A 201 -6.26 -8.64 12.03
CA VAL A 201 -5.86 -9.75 12.92
C VAL A 201 -5.69 -9.30 14.37
N ILE A 202 -5.18 -8.09 14.59
CA ILE A 202 -4.88 -7.61 15.94
C ILE A 202 -6.09 -6.97 16.61
N LEU A 203 -6.93 -6.25 15.85
CA LEU A 203 -8.07 -5.49 16.37
C LEU A 203 -9.41 -6.23 16.22
N GLY A 204 -9.47 -7.24 15.35
CA GLY A 204 -10.61 -8.16 15.26
C GLY A 204 -11.60 -7.85 14.13
N GLY A 205 -11.21 -7.05 13.13
CA GLY A 205 -12.07 -6.77 11.99
C GLY A 205 -11.36 -5.98 10.90
N GLY A 206 -11.89 -5.99 9.67
CA GLY A 206 -11.30 -5.28 8.54
C GLY A 206 -12.22 -5.15 7.33
N ASP A 207 -11.81 -4.34 6.36
CA ASP A 207 -12.47 -4.21 5.07
C ASP A 207 -11.93 -5.21 4.02
N CYS A 208 -12.33 -5.06 2.77
CA CYS A 208 -11.86 -5.94 1.69
C CYS A 208 -10.34 -5.83 1.42
N TRP A 209 -9.71 -4.68 1.71
CA TRP A 209 -8.25 -4.51 1.61
C TRP A 209 -7.53 -5.29 2.69
N ALA A 210 -8.06 -5.25 3.92
CA ALA A 210 -7.51 -5.98 5.06
C ALA A 210 -7.61 -7.49 4.85
N SER A 211 -8.77 -7.99 4.42
CA SER A 211 -8.98 -9.41 4.15
C SER A 211 -8.14 -9.92 2.99
N THR A 212 -8.07 -9.15 1.89
CA THR A 212 -7.20 -9.48 0.75
C THR A 212 -5.73 -9.50 1.16
N GLY A 213 -5.30 -8.53 1.96
CA GLY A 213 -3.95 -8.51 2.52
C GLY A 213 -3.63 -9.73 3.38
N ALA A 214 -4.58 -10.18 4.19
CA ALA A 214 -4.45 -11.38 5.01
C ALA A 214 -4.37 -12.65 4.15
N VAL A 215 -5.24 -12.80 3.16
CA VAL A 215 -5.20 -13.93 2.22
C VAL A 215 -3.87 -13.98 1.46
N ASN A 216 -3.41 -12.84 0.93
CA ASN A 216 -2.11 -12.76 0.25
C ASN A 216 -0.95 -13.16 1.17
N ARG A 217 -0.97 -12.70 2.42
CA ARG A 217 0.08 -13.05 3.39
C ARG A 217 0.04 -14.52 3.76
N MET A 218 -1.14 -15.09 4.01
CA MET A 218 -1.33 -16.51 4.26
C MET A 218 -0.83 -17.37 3.09
N CYS A 219 -1.21 -17.02 1.86
CA CYS A 219 -0.72 -17.68 0.64
C CYS A 219 0.81 -17.64 0.57
N SER A 220 1.42 -16.49 0.82
CA SER A 220 2.88 -16.32 0.85
C SER A 220 3.55 -17.21 1.88
N LEU A 221 3.00 -17.34 3.10
CA LEU A 221 3.52 -18.20 4.16
C LEU A 221 3.45 -19.69 3.80
N MET A 222 2.49 -20.08 2.97
CA MET A 222 2.32 -21.45 2.47
C MET A 222 3.02 -21.70 1.11
N GLY A 223 3.76 -20.70 0.58
CA GLY A 223 4.46 -20.83 -0.70
C GLY A 223 3.53 -20.86 -1.91
N LEU A 224 2.33 -20.27 -1.83
CA LEU A 224 1.42 -20.08 -2.95
C LEU A 224 1.54 -18.62 -3.43
N PRO A 225 2.05 -18.35 -4.65
CA PRO A 225 2.17 -17.00 -5.18
C PRO A 225 0.79 -16.35 -5.28
N ALA A 226 0.61 -15.18 -4.65
CA ALA A 226 -0.66 -14.47 -4.65
C ALA A 226 -0.46 -12.95 -4.66
N TRP A 227 -1.46 -12.21 -5.16
CA TRP A 227 -1.47 -10.76 -5.19
C TRP A 227 -2.88 -10.19 -5.18
N THR A 228 -2.98 -8.91 -4.81
CA THR A 228 -4.25 -8.16 -4.81
C THR A 228 -4.71 -7.89 -6.23
N ARG A 229 -5.97 -8.10 -6.46
CA ARG A 229 -6.70 -7.82 -7.68
C ARG A 229 -7.82 -6.82 -7.40
N ASN A 230 -8.10 -5.93 -8.38
CA ASN A 230 -9.27 -5.06 -8.31
C ASN A 230 -10.55 -5.87 -8.64
N GLY A 231 -11.39 -6.09 -7.64
CA GLY A 231 -12.64 -6.82 -7.74
C GLY A 231 -13.83 -6.02 -8.31
N ASN A 232 -13.70 -4.70 -8.51
CA ASN A 232 -14.79 -3.84 -9.01
C ASN A 232 -15.32 -4.23 -10.40
N LYS A 233 -14.51 -4.95 -11.17
CA LYS A 233 -14.91 -5.42 -12.51
C LYS A 233 -15.73 -6.71 -12.46
N ASP A 234 -15.85 -7.34 -11.29
CA ASP A 234 -16.76 -8.48 -11.09
C ASP A 234 -18.20 -7.96 -10.96
N ALA A 235 -19.15 -8.74 -11.47
CA ALA A 235 -20.56 -8.36 -11.39
C ALA A 235 -21.02 -8.22 -9.94
N GLY A 236 -21.58 -7.07 -9.60
CA GLY A 236 -22.14 -6.79 -8.28
C GLY A 236 -21.15 -6.26 -7.24
N ALA A 237 -19.85 -6.14 -7.54
CA ALA A 237 -18.88 -5.51 -6.64
C ALA A 237 -19.04 -3.98 -6.66
N GLY A 238 -19.04 -3.36 -5.47
CA GLY A 238 -19.04 -1.91 -5.32
C GLY A 238 -17.72 -1.24 -5.76
N SER A 239 -17.70 0.08 -5.79
CA SER A 239 -16.47 0.84 -6.06
C SER A 239 -15.44 0.64 -4.93
N GLY A 240 -14.19 0.35 -5.28
CA GLY A 240 -13.12 0.16 -4.30
C GLY A 240 -12.93 -1.27 -3.79
N HIS A 241 -13.72 -2.25 -4.30
CA HIS A 241 -13.57 -3.65 -3.89
C HIS A 241 -12.30 -4.30 -4.44
N VAL A 242 -11.64 -5.09 -3.60
CA VAL A 242 -10.45 -5.88 -3.94
C VAL A 242 -10.58 -7.31 -3.42
N ASN A 243 -9.91 -8.24 -4.10
CA ASN A 243 -9.77 -9.64 -3.69
C ASN A 243 -8.39 -10.19 -4.09
N THR A 244 -8.13 -11.46 -3.79
CA THR A 244 -6.85 -12.12 -4.08
C THR A 244 -6.92 -12.95 -5.35
N LEU A 245 -5.84 -12.91 -6.14
CA LEU A 245 -5.56 -13.89 -7.18
C LEU A 245 -4.31 -14.69 -6.79
N ALA A 246 -4.43 -16.03 -6.72
CA ALA A 246 -3.34 -16.93 -6.39
C ALA A 246 -2.99 -17.80 -7.60
N GLN A 247 -1.69 -17.94 -7.90
CA GLN A 247 -1.19 -18.72 -9.03
C GLN A 247 -0.90 -20.16 -8.59
N CYS A 248 -1.49 -21.13 -9.26
CA CYS A 248 -1.28 -22.55 -9.02
C CYS A 248 -0.07 -23.09 -9.79
N ALA A 249 0.52 -24.16 -9.29
CA ALA A 249 1.66 -24.84 -9.93
C ALA A 249 1.35 -25.36 -11.35
N ASN A 250 0.10 -25.68 -11.63
CA ASN A 250 -0.38 -26.15 -12.96
C ASN A 250 -0.64 -25.01 -13.96
N GLY A 251 -0.35 -23.73 -13.58
CA GLY A 251 -0.56 -22.56 -14.44
C GLY A 251 -2.00 -21.98 -14.39
N THR A 252 -2.92 -22.56 -13.63
CA THR A 252 -4.25 -21.99 -13.36
C THR A 252 -4.18 -21.01 -12.18
N TYR A 253 -5.30 -20.37 -11.86
CA TYR A 253 -5.39 -19.39 -10.78
C TYR A 253 -6.61 -19.65 -9.91
N TYR A 254 -6.52 -19.31 -8.63
CA TYR A 254 -7.66 -19.19 -7.74
C TYR A 254 -7.95 -17.72 -7.46
N GLN A 255 -9.14 -17.28 -7.80
CA GLN A 255 -9.70 -16.02 -7.31
C GLN A 255 -10.31 -16.30 -5.94
N ILE A 256 -9.80 -15.64 -4.92
CA ILE A 256 -10.18 -15.87 -3.53
C ILE A 256 -10.90 -14.62 -3.02
N GLU A 257 -12.16 -14.79 -2.66
CA GLU A 257 -12.99 -13.79 -1.99
C GLU A 257 -13.15 -14.20 -0.53
N ALA A 258 -12.71 -13.37 0.40
CA ALA A 258 -12.76 -13.68 1.83
C ALA A 258 -13.97 -13.07 2.55
N GLY A 259 -15.06 -12.84 1.83
CA GLY A 259 -16.38 -12.77 2.40
C GLY A 259 -16.77 -11.54 3.21
N PHE A 260 -16.26 -10.33 2.89
CA PHE A 260 -16.79 -9.13 3.53
C PHE A 260 -17.89 -8.47 2.72
N ASP A 261 -19.11 -8.65 3.18
CA ASP A 261 -20.24 -7.80 2.85
C ASP A 261 -20.70 -7.09 4.14
N ALA A 262 -20.86 -5.78 4.11
CA ALA A 262 -21.35 -5.00 5.25
C ALA A 262 -22.75 -5.42 5.72
N THR A 263 -23.51 -6.14 4.88
CA THR A 263 -24.90 -6.51 5.12
C THR A 263 -25.10 -7.97 5.49
N ALA A 264 -24.13 -8.86 5.19
CA ALA A 264 -24.16 -10.25 5.59
C ALA A 264 -22.76 -10.87 5.58
N PRO A 265 -22.31 -11.52 6.65
CA PRO A 265 -21.06 -12.26 6.62
C PRO A 265 -21.21 -13.40 5.59
N ARG A 266 -20.51 -13.26 4.47
CA ARG A 266 -20.43 -14.33 3.48
C ARG A 266 -19.35 -15.32 3.90
N PRO A 267 -19.58 -16.64 3.72
CA PRO A 267 -18.49 -17.58 3.71
C PRO A 267 -17.54 -17.18 2.55
N TYR A 268 -16.27 -17.51 2.66
CA TYR A 268 -15.31 -17.28 1.58
C TYR A 268 -15.78 -17.97 0.28
N GLU A 269 -15.37 -17.41 -0.85
CA GLU A 269 -15.58 -17.99 -2.18
C GLU A 269 -14.24 -18.19 -2.88
N ILE A 270 -14.03 -19.36 -3.50
CA ILE A 270 -12.83 -19.64 -4.31
C ILE A 270 -13.32 -20.07 -5.69
N LYS A 271 -12.94 -19.28 -6.70
CA LYS A 271 -13.23 -19.57 -8.11
C LYS A 271 -11.95 -19.98 -8.82
N SER A 272 -11.97 -21.13 -9.49
CA SER A 272 -10.89 -21.53 -10.39
C SER A 272 -10.95 -20.69 -11.66
N ARG A 273 -9.78 -20.21 -12.12
CA ARG A 273 -9.61 -19.43 -13.33
C ARG A 273 -8.43 -19.94 -14.15
N THR A 274 -8.58 -19.86 -15.45
CA THR A 274 -7.51 -20.20 -16.41
C THR A 274 -6.85 -18.94 -17.00
N SER A 275 -7.37 -17.76 -16.66
CA SER A 275 -6.96 -16.48 -17.24
C SER A 275 -6.69 -15.40 -16.20
N LEU A 276 -5.73 -14.51 -16.51
CA LEU A 276 -5.40 -13.30 -15.75
C LEU A 276 -6.26 -12.08 -16.13
N PHE A 277 -7.48 -12.30 -16.61
CA PHE A 277 -8.35 -11.19 -17.00
C PHE A 277 -9.67 -11.21 -16.23
N SER A 278 -10.04 -10.07 -15.64
CA SER A 278 -11.39 -9.85 -15.12
C SER A 278 -12.36 -9.68 -16.28
N TYR A 279 -13.50 -10.37 -16.23
CA TYR A 279 -14.49 -10.34 -17.28
C TYR A 279 -15.92 -10.39 -16.75
N ARG A 280 -16.87 -9.96 -17.57
CA ARG A 280 -18.31 -10.22 -17.41
C ARG A 280 -18.79 -11.09 -18.54
N SER A 281 -19.65 -12.04 -18.23
CA SER A 281 -20.21 -12.96 -19.21
C SER A 281 -21.55 -12.46 -19.74
N SER A 282 -21.79 -12.71 -21.02
CA SER A 282 -23.08 -12.60 -21.69
C SER A 282 -23.35 -13.86 -22.52
N ALA A 283 -24.50 -13.93 -23.16
CA ALA A 283 -24.80 -15.02 -24.10
C ALA A 283 -23.83 -15.02 -25.31
N ALA A 284 -23.29 -13.87 -25.69
CA ALA A 284 -22.33 -13.75 -26.78
C ALA A 284 -20.91 -14.17 -26.43
N GLY A 285 -20.53 -14.13 -25.16
CA GLY A 285 -19.17 -14.43 -24.68
C GLY A 285 -18.76 -13.58 -23.49
N ALA A 286 -17.47 -13.36 -23.36
CA ALA A 286 -16.85 -12.58 -22.28
C ALA A 286 -16.42 -11.20 -22.74
N THR A 287 -16.70 -10.18 -21.93
CA THR A 287 -16.11 -8.84 -22.05
C THR A 287 -15.07 -8.67 -20.96
N VAL A 288 -13.81 -8.44 -21.32
CA VAL A 288 -12.71 -8.26 -20.37
C VAL A 288 -12.59 -6.79 -19.95
N TYR A 289 -12.46 -6.55 -18.65
CA TYR A 289 -12.44 -5.21 -18.05
C TYR A 289 -11.10 -4.84 -17.42
N GLN A 290 -10.24 -5.82 -17.15
CA GLN A 290 -8.98 -5.58 -16.44
C GLN A 290 -8.01 -6.73 -16.67
N TYR A 291 -6.72 -6.42 -16.69
CA TYR A 291 -5.64 -7.40 -16.51
C TYR A 291 -5.26 -7.51 -15.05
N ASP A 292 -5.34 -8.73 -14.51
CA ASP A 292 -5.17 -9.04 -13.09
C ASP A 292 -3.76 -9.56 -12.74
N GLY A 293 -2.82 -9.54 -13.69
CA GLY A 293 -1.46 -10.01 -13.43
C GLY A 293 -0.71 -9.13 -12.42
N LYS A 294 0.21 -9.75 -11.68
CA LYS A 294 1.02 -9.09 -10.65
C LYS A 294 1.78 -7.86 -11.17
N THR A 295 2.26 -7.94 -12.39
CA THR A 295 2.95 -6.85 -13.09
C THR A 295 2.34 -6.66 -14.46
N MET A 296 2.15 -5.42 -14.88
CA MET A 296 1.67 -5.11 -16.21
C MET A 296 2.78 -5.37 -17.25
N PRO A 297 2.56 -6.25 -18.24
CA PRO A 297 3.57 -6.54 -19.26
C PRO A 297 3.70 -5.38 -20.27
N THR A 298 4.87 -5.25 -20.89
CA THR A 298 5.06 -4.26 -21.97
C THR A 298 4.30 -4.62 -23.24
N THR A 299 4.06 -5.90 -23.49
CA THR A 299 3.15 -6.41 -24.54
C THR A 299 2.05 -7.21 -23.84
N LEU A 300 0.83 -6.70 -23.91
CA LEU A 300 -0.33 -7.39 -23.36
C LEU A 300 -1.05 -8.15 -24.48
N ILE A 301 -1.17 -9.46 -24.31
CA ILE A 301 -1.94 -10.33 -25.19
C ILE A 301 -3.25 -10.67 -24.48
N VAL A 302 -4.37 -10.23 -25.04
CA VAL A 302 -5.69 -10.65 -24.61
C VAL A 302 -5.96 -12.03 -25.25
N PRO A 303 -6.25 -13.07 -24.49
CA PRO A 303 -6.46 -14.41 -25.02
C PRO A 303 -7.80 -14.52 -25.77
N ASP A 304 -7.91 -15.50 -26.67
CA ASP A 304 -9.15 -15.78 -27.40
C ASP A 304 -10.30 -16.20 -26.49
N THR A 305 -9.95 -16.79 -25.34
CA THR A 305 -10.93 -17.24 -24.32
C THR A 305 -10.47 -16.89 -22.91
N VAL A 306 -11.41 -16.61 -22.02
CA VAL A 306 -11.20 -16.45 -20.57
C VAL A 306 -12.13 -17.43 -19.84
N ASP A 307 -11.56 -18.31 -19.03
CA ASP A 307 -12.26 -19.37 -18.31
C ASP A 307 -13.25 -20.14 -19.21
N GLY A 308 -12.77 -20.52 -20.41
CA GLY A 308 -13.51 -21.28 -21.41
C GLY A 308 -14.55 -20.49 -22.23
N LYS A 309 -14.66 -19.16 -22.04
CA LYS A 309 -15.59 -18.28 -22.77
C LYS A 309 -14.84 -17.44 -23.80
N ALA A 310 -15.34 -17.39 -25.02
CA ALA A 310 -14.77 -16.54 -26.09
C ALA A 310 -14.76 -15.07 -25.65
N VAL A 311 -13.63 -14.39 -25.83
CA VAL A 311 -13.52 -12.95 -25.57
C VAL A 311 -14.12 -12.21 -26.76
N VAL A 312 -15.25 -11.55 -26.54
CA VAL A 312 -16.00 -10.80 -27.56
C VAL A 312 -16.01 -9.29 -27.31
N GLY A 313 -15.51 -8.84 -26.17
CA GLY A 313 -15.49 -7.41 -25.84
C GLY A 313 -14.31 -7.01 -24.97
N ILE A 314 -13.89 -5.77 -25.17
CA ILE A 314 -12.99 -5.03 -24.29
C ILE A 314 -13.85 -4.01 -23.55
N GLY A 315 -13.86 -4.05 -22.22
CA GLY A 315 -14.74 -3.23 -21.40
C GLY A 315 -14.20 -1.81 -21.17
N ASP A 316 -15.06 -0.99 -20.57
CA ASP A 316 -14.75 0.42 -20.28
C ASP A 316 -13.52 0.53 -19.37
N GLY A 317 -12.60 1.43 -19.73
CA GLY A 317 -11.40 1.71 -19.01
C GLY A 317 -10.45 0.53 -18.82
N PHE A 318 -10.48 -0.48 -19.68
CA PHE A 318 -9.72 -1.74 -19.59
C PHE A 318 -8.24 -1.56 -19.22
N LEU A 319 -7.53 -0.67 -19.92
CA LEU A 319 -6.12 -0.34 -19.67
C LEU A 319 -5.91 1.15 -19.31
N ARG A 320 -6.92 1.82 -18.79
CA ARG A 320 -6.79 3.24 -18.43
C ARG A 320 -5.57 3.47 -17.53
N ASN A 321 -4.68 4.41 -17.93
CA ASN A 321 -3.45 4.77 -17.24
C ASN A 321 -2.38 3.64 -17.21
N ALA A 322 -2.37 2.73 -18.16
CA ALA A 322 -1.37 1.66 -18.28
C ALA A 322 -0.08 2.18 -18.93
N ASP A 323 0.78 2.83 -18.11
CA ASP A 323 1.98 3.53 -18.59
C ASP A 323 3.17 2.62 -18.97
N SER A 324 3.10 1.32 -18.73
CA SER A 324 4.12 0.35 -19.12
C SER A 324 3.82 -0.38 -20.42
N VAL A 325 2.55 -0.39 -20.86
CA VAL A 325 2.12 -1.15 -22.02
C VAL A 325 2.52 -0.41 -23.32
N THR A 326 3.29 -1.10 -24.17
CA THR A 326 3.73 -0.54 -25.47
C THR A 326 2.98 -1.15 -26.65
N ARG A 327 2.42 -2.35 -26.46
CA ARG A 327 1.68 -3.09 -27.49
C ARG A 327 0.51 -3.85 -26.87
N VAL A 328 -0.62 -3.85 -27.54
CA VAL A 328 -1.77 -4.70 -27.20
C VAL A 328 -2.12 -5.57 -28.41
N VAL A 329 -2.38 -6.85 -28.13
CA VAL A 329 -2.87 -7.82 -29.13
C VAL A 329 -4.27 -8.23 -28.70
N LEU A 330 -5.25 -7.98 -29.55
CA LEU A 330 -6.64 -8.33 -29.33
C LEU A 330 -7.01 -9.58 -30.13
N PRO A 331 -7.87 -10.47 -29.60
CA PRO A 331 -8.38 -11.61 -30.36
C PRO A 331 -9.31 -11.17 -31.47
N GLU A 332 -9.36 -11.96 -32.55
CA GLU A 332 -10.20 -11.65 -33.73
C GLU A 332 -11.71 -11.72 -33.43
N THR A 333 -12.10 -12.36 -32.35
CA THR A 333 -13.50 -12.49 -31.88
C THR A 333 -14.06 -11.24 -31.24
N VAL A 334 -13.22 -10.21 -30.96
CA VAL A 334 -13.68 -8.98 -30.31
C VAL A 334 -14.56 -8.18 -31.24
N THR A 335 -15.78 -7.94 -30.79
CA THR A 335 -16.82 -7.15 -31.51
C THR A 335 -16.97 -5.74 -30.95
N SER A 336 -16.53 -5.48 -29.70
CA SER A 336 -16.67 -4.19 -29.02
C SER A 336 -15.44 -3.77 -28.23
N ILE A 337 -15.14 -2.48 -28.27
CA ILE A 337 -14.19 -1.79 -27.42
C ILE A 337 -14.95 -0.70 -26.67
N GLY A 338 -14.93 -0.72 -25.36
CA GLY A 338 -15.70 0.19 -24.50
C GLY A 338 -15.07 1.56 -24.30
N ASP A 339 -15.77 2.40 -23.53
CA ASP A 339 -15.40 3.80 -23.29
C ASP A 339 -14.08 3.92 -22.52
N GLY A 340 -13.19 4.75 -23.07
CA GLY A 340 -11.89 4.98 -22.46
C GLY A 340 -11.03 3.72 -22.27
N ALA A 341 -11.27 2.66 -23.04
CA ALA A 341 -10.61 1.36 -22.84
C ALA A 341 -9.07 1.43 -22.79
N PHE A 342 -8.49 2.32 -23.57
CA PHE A 342 -7.03 2.57 -23.61
C PHE A 342 -6.70 4.03 -23.26
N ASN A 343 -7.58 4.73 -22.57
CA ASN A 343 -7.37 6.13 -22.22
C ASN A 343 -6.11 6.30 -21.36
N SER A 344 -5.27 7.30 -21.68
CA SER A 344 -4.04 7.63 -20.96
C SER A 344 -2.98 6.51 -20.94
N CYS A 345 -2.94 5.66 -21.98
CA CYS A 345 -1.85 4.70 -22.18
C CYS A 345 -0.64 5.41 -22.81
N SER A 346 0.13 6.12 -21.98
CA SER A 346 1.20 7.04 -22.44
C SER A 346 2.32 6.37 -23.24
N GLN A 347 2.55 5.09 -23.06
CA GLN A 347 3.60 4.31 -23.76
C GLN A 347 3.06 3.44 -24.90
N LEU A 348 1.75 3.31 -25.07
CA LEU A 348 1.16 2.46 -26.11
C LEU A 348 1.56 2.98 -27.50
N ARG A 349 2.15 2.10 -28.32
CA ARG A 349 2.68 2.42 -29.66
C ARG A 349 1.94 1.73 -30.77
N GLN A 350 1.41 0.54 -30.49
CA GLN A 350 0.82 -0.33 -31.50
C GLN A 350 -0.44 -1.03 -31.00
N LEU A 351 -1.47 -1.02 -31.84
CA LEU A 351 -2.73 -1.74 -31.65
C LEU A 351 -3.27 -2.22 -32.98
N ASN A 352 -3.82 -3.46 -33.01
CA ASN A 352 -4.54 -4.00 -34.13
C ASN A 352 -6.03 -4.07 -33.81
N LEU A 353 -6.89 -3.49 -34.63
CA LEU A 353 -8.32 -3.62 -34.51
C LEU A 353 -8.78 -4.90 -35.24
N PRO A 354 -9.47 -5.83 -34.56
CA PRO A 354 -9.87 -7.12 -35.10
C PRO A 354 -10.99 -6.99 -36.16
N ALA A 355 -11.12 -8.02 -37.01
CA ALA A 355 -12.05 -7.99 -38.14
C ALA A 355 -13.53 -7.87 -37.74
N MET A 356 -13.89 -8.47 -36.62
CA MET A 356 -15.28 -8.47 -36.11
C MET A 356 -15.67 -7.22 -35.34
N LEU A 357 -14.74 -6.27 -35.11
CA LEU A 357 -15.03 -5.07 -34.34
C LEU A 357 -16.08 -4.22 -35.00
N SER A 358 -17.21 -4.03 -34.32
CA SER A 358 -18.38 -3.27 -34.79
C SER A 358 -18.79 -2.13 -33.86
N THR A 359 -18.23 -2.06 -32.67
CA THR A 359 -18.51 -1.00 -31.69
C THR A 359 -17.21 -0.47 -31.08
N LEU A 360 -17.07 0.86 -31.08
CA LEU A 360 -15.92 1.58 -30.53
C LEU A 360 -16.42 2.70 -29.62
N GLY A 361 -16.06 2.65 -28.36
CA GLY A 361 -16.50 3.55 -27.29
C GLY A 361 -15.87 4.93 -27.35
N GLU A 362 -16.47 5.87 -26.62
CA GLU A 362 -15.96 7.24 -26.50
C GLU A 362 -14.63 7.26 -25.74
N TYR A 363 -13.78 8.22 -26.05
CA TYR A 363 -12.45 8.40 -25.42
C TYR A 363 -11.53 7.17 -25.46
N ALA A 364 -11.83 6.16 -26.29
CA ALA A 364 -11.13 4.86 -26.25
C ALA A 364 -9.60 4.98 -26.34
N PHE A 365 -9.08 5.98 -27.10
CA PHE A 365 -7.65 6.17 -27.36
C PHE A 365 -7.15 7.58 -26.99
N THR A 366 -7.88 8.32 -26.20
CA THR A 366 -7.45 9.67 -25.80
C THR A 366 -6.21 9.62 -24.91
N ARG A 367 -5.36 10.65 -25.00
CA ARG A 367 -4.08 10.72 -24.25
C ARG A 367 -3.13 9.53 -24.50
N CYS A 368 -3.08 9.04 -25.74
CA CYS A 368 -2.14 8.02 -26.18
C CYS A 368 -1.11 8.60 -27.16
N PRO A 369 -0.20 9.49 -26.73
CA PRO A 369 0.66 10.28 -27.64
C PRO A 369 1.62 9.46 -28.49
N LYS A 370 1.93 8.22 -28.07
CA LYS A 370 2.84 7.33 -28.80
C LYS A 370 2.11 6.33 -29.70
N LEU A 371 0.77 6.33 -29.73
CA LEU A 371 -0.02 5.38 -30.51
C LEU A 371 -0.09 5.82 -31.99
N THR A 372 0.96 5.51 -32.73
CA THR A 372 1.11 5.86 -34.14
C THR A 372 0.92 4.68 -35.12
N ARG A 373 0.87 3.45 -34.57
CA ARG A 373 0.70 2.23 -35.36
C ARG A 373 -0.65 1.56 -35.05
N ILE A 374 -1.70 2.08 -35.63
CA ILE A 374 -3.02 1.44 -35.59
C ILE A 374 -3.25 0.79 -36.92
N THR A 375 -3.46 -0.54 -36.91
CA THR A 375 -3.91 -1.29 -38.09
C THR A 375 -5.28 -1.84 -37.83
N SER A 376 -6.10 -1.99 -38.86
CA SER A 376 -7.46 -2.48 -38.71
C SER A 376 -7.81 -3.52 -39.80
N ARG A 377 -8.47 -4.59 -39.37
CA ARG A 377 -9.20 -5.49 -40.27
C ARG A 377 -10.70 -5.30 -40.19
N SER A 378 -11.17 -4.43 -39.28
CA SER A 378 -12.60 -4.11 -39.17
C SER A 378 -13.06 -3.32 -40.38
N ALA A 379 -14.17 -3.75 -40.99
CA ALA A 379 -14.86 -2.99 -42.04
C ALA A 379 -15.56 -1.74 -41.46
N ALA A 380 -16.00 -1.79 -40.21
CA ALA A 380 -16.67 -0.67 -39.54
C ALA A 380 -15.69 0.45 -39.13
N PHE A 381 -14.43 0.10 -38.85
CA PHE A 381 -13.41 1.03 -38.34
C PHE A 381 -12.08 0.88 -39.12
N PRO A 382 -12.04 1.20 -40.40
CA PRO A 382 -10.79 1.20 -41.16
C PRO A 382 -9.79 2.16 -40.55
N ALA A 383 -8.51 1.76 -40.48
CA ALA A 383 -7.43 2.57 -39.96
C ALA A 383 -6.31 2.74 -40.97
N GLU A 384 -5.75 3.97 -41.04
CA GLU A 384 -4.65 4.31 -41.91
C GLU A 384 -3.74 5.34 -41.22
N ASN A 385 -2.41 5.12 -41.27
CA ASN A 385 -1.41 6.03 -40.71
C ASN A 385 -1.67 6.42 -39.24
N GLY A 386 -2.19 5.48 -38.45
CA GLY A 386 -2.52 5.72 -37.02
C GLY A 386 -3.83 6.45 -36.78
N VAL A 387 -4.64 6.64 -37.79
CA VAL A 387 -5.95 7.31 -37.76
C VAL A 387 -7.05 6.29 -37.98
N ILE A 388 -8.12 6.36 -37.19
CA ILE A 388 -9.30 5.50 -37.29
C ILE A 388 -10.44 6.31 -37.88
N TYR A 389 -11.15 5.72 -38.85
CA TYR A 389 -12.31 6.29 -39.52
C TYR A 389 -13.55 5.42 -39.33
N ASN A 390 -14.73 5.98 -39.64
CA ASN A 390 -15.94 5.19 -39.84
C ASN A 390 -15.83 4.37 -41.13
N ALA A 391 -16.80 3.47 -41.41
CA ALA A 391 -16.76 2.49 -42.48
C ALA A 391 -16.54 3.12 -43.88
N ASP A 392 -17.20 4.23 -44.20
CA ASP A 392 -17.13 4.95 -45.48
C ASP A 392 -16.02 6.02 -45.53
N ARG A 393 -15.23 6.16 -44.45
CA ARG A 393 -14.16 7.13 -44.29
C ARG A 393 -14.57 8.60 -44.38
N THR A 394 -15.84 8.88 -44.12
CA THR A 394 -16.37 10.25 -44.09
C THR A 394 -16.18 10.92 -42.73
N VAL A 395 -16.00 10.14 -41.65
CA VAL A 395 -15.75 10.65 -40.29
C VAL A 395 -14.38 10.18 -39.81
N LEU A 396 -13.54 11.12 -39.41
CA LEU A 396 -12.31 10.85 -38.67
C LEU A 396 -12.66 10.66 -37.17
N LEU A 397 -12.52 9.45 -36.66
CA LEU A 397 -12.92 9.10 -35.27
C LEU A 397 -11.81 9.34 -34.26
N TYR A 398 -10.58 8.88 -34.52
CA TYR A 398 -9.45 9.01 -33.60
C TYR A 398 -8.11 9.17 -34.33
N ALA A 399 -7.27 10.07 -33.84
CA ALA A 399 -5.90 10.27 -34.31
C ALA A 399 -4.94 10.53 -33.10
N PRO A 400 -4.81 9.59 -32.16
CA PRO A 400 -4.19 9.83 -30.84
C PRO A 400 -2.70 10.17 -30.89
N GLY A 401 -1.97 9.68 -31.88
CA GLY A 401 -0.52 9.88 -32.03
C GLY A 401 -0.12 10.95 -33.05
N ALA A 402 -1.08 11.73 -33.57
CA ALA A 402 -0.81 12.71 -34.62
C ALA A 402 0.02 13.89 -34.10
N VAL A 403 1.07 14.26 -34.82
CA VAL A 403 1.90 15.46 -34.56
C VAL A 403 1.56 16.56 -35.55
N SER A 404 1.48 16.22 -36.84
CA SER A 404 1.03 17.10 -37.93
C SER A 404 0.20 16.27 -38.90
N MET A 405 -0.92 16.80 -39.32
CA MET A 405 -1.86 16.03 -40.13
C MET A 405 -2.50 16.84 -41.22
N THR A 406 -2.59 16.23 -42.41
CA THR A 406 -3.53 16.65 -43.46
C THR A 406 -4.68 15.64 -43.47
N VAL A 407 -5.87 16.09 -43.13
CA VAL A 407 -7.07 15.24 -43.10
C VAL A 407 -7.47 14.91 -44.54
N PRO A 408 -7.73 13.62 -44.86
CA PRO A 408 -8.12 13.22 -46.22
C PRO A 408 -9.34 13.95 -46.74
N SER A 409 -9.40 14.14 -48.08
CA SER A 409 -10.51 14.85 -48.75
C SER A 409 -11.87 14.14 -48.66
N THR A 410 -11.87 12.85 -48.34
CA THR A 410 -13.11 12.07 -48.13
C THR A 410 -13.80 12.42 -46.83
N VAL A 411 -13.06 13.01 -45.84
CA VAL A 411 -13.58 13.31 -44.51
C VAL A 411 -14.47 14.57 -44.58
N THR A 412 -15.70 14.40 -44.17
CA THR A 412 -16.71 15.49 -44.07
C THR A 412 -16.97 15.89 -42.63
N ARG A 413 -16.56 15.06 -41.63
CA ARG A 413 -16.71 15.36 -40.21
C ARG A 413 -15.45 14.94 -39.44
N ILE A 414 -14.97 15.82 -38.58
CA ILE A 414 -14.08 15.41 -37.46
C ILE A 414 -14.98 14.93 -36.34
N GLY A 415 -14.78 13.68 -35.90
CA GLY A 415 -15.58 13.04 -34.86
C GLY A 415 -15.39 13.68 -33.49
N ASP A 416 -16.28 13.37 -32.58
CA ASP A 416 -16.19 13.79 -31.19
C ASP A 416 -14.92 13.19 -30.54
N HIS A 417 -14.19 14.02 -29.78
CA HIS A 417 -12.95 13.63 -29.13
C HIS A 417 -11.82 13.14 -30.05
N ALA A 418 -11.85 13.40 -31.34
CA ALA A 418 -10.94 12.82 -32.34
C ALA A 418 -9.46 13.06 -32.05
N PHE A 419 -9.10 14.22 -31.52
CA PHE A 419 -7.74 14.61 -31.07
C PHE A 419 -7.72 15.02 -29.61
N TYR A 420 -8.71 14.62 -28.82
CA TYR A 420 -8.88 15.05 -27.43
C TYR A 420 -7.62 14.78 -26.59
N TYR A 421 -7.04 15.86 -25.99
CA TYR A 421 -5.76 15.87 -25.33
C TYR A 421 -4.59 15.31 -26.19
N GLY A 422 -4.63 15.58 -27.49
CA GLY A 422 -3.51 15.38 -28.39
C GLY A 422 -2.45 16.46 -28.19
N GLU A 423 -1.79 16.47 -27.02
CA GLU A 423 -0.86 17.53 -26.60
C GLU A 423 0.31 17.74 -27.56
N GLN A 424 0.73 16.70 -28.32
CA GLN A 424 1.79 16.77 -29.32
C GLN A 424 1.35 17.29 -30.71
N LEU A 425 0.04 17.46 -30.95
CA LEU A 425 -0.50 17.93 -32.25
C LEU A 425 -0.09 19.39 -32.44
N GLN A 426 0.71 19.67 -33.49
CA GLN A 426 1.22 21.02 -33.83
C GLN A 426 0.46 21.67 -34.94
N SER A 427 0.02 20.88 -35.94
CA SER A 427 -0.68 21.43 -37.09
C SER A 427 -1.71 20.46 -37.68
N VAL A 428 -2.82 21.01 -38.14
CA VAL A 428 -3.84 20.25 -38.87
C VAL A 428 -4.34 21.03 -40.10
N THR A 429 -4.43 20.36 -41.22
CA THR A 429 -5.08 20.87 -42.45
C THR A 429 -6.40 20.16 -42.64
N LEU A 430 -7.49 20.90 -42.60
CA LEU A 430 -8.85 20.41 -42.74
C LEU A 430 -9.27 20.50 -44.23
N PRO A 431 -9.94 19.46 -44.76
CA PRO A 431 -10.22 19.36 -46.21
C PRO A 431 -11.31 20.30 -46.66
N VAL A 432 -11.37 20.51 -47.98
CA VAL A 432 -12.35 21.41 -48.64
C VAL A 432 -13.82 21.00 -48.36
N GLY A 433 -14.06 19.68 -48.24
CA GLY A 433 -15.41 19.13 -48.05
C GLY A 433 -15.83 18.99 -46.57
N LEU A 434 -15.02 19.46 -45.58
CA LEU A 434 -15.37 19.34 -44.18
C LEU A 434 -16.62 20.15 -43.84
N GLN A 435 -17.62 19.52 -43.26
CA GLN A 435 -18.91 20.10 -42.89
C GLN A 435 -19.03 20.43 -41.41
N SER A 436 -18.45 19.55 -40.53
CA SER A 436 -18.56 19.75 -39.08
C SER A 436 -17.32 19.29 -38.30
N ILE A 437 -17.11 19.95 -37.18
CA ILE A 437 -16.13 19.57 -36.15
C ILE A 437 -16.89 19.20 -34.88
N GLY A 438 -16.70 17.97 -34.44
CA GLY A 438 -17.40 17.38 -33.30
C GLY A 438 -17.03 17.97 -31.95
N LYS A 439 -17.78 17.57 -30.94
CA LYS A 439 -17.59 17.93 -29.54
C LYS A 439 -16.18 17.58 -29.09
N ASP A 440 -15.52 18.53 -28.40
CA ASP A 440 -14.19 18.35 -27.80
C ASP A 440 -13.13 17.84 -28.81
N ALA A 441 -13.33 17.98 -30.09
CA ALA A 441 -12.51 17.32 -31.12
C ALA A 441 -11.02 17.64 -31.03
N PHE A 442 -10.63 18.88 -30.68
CA PHE A 442 -9.27 19.34 -30.47
C PHE A 442 -9.05 19.85 -29.02
N ALA A 443 -9.99 19.59 -28.11
CA ALA A 443 -9.87 20.11 -26.75
C ALA A 443 -8.63 19.55 -26.07
N GLY A 444 -7.84 20.44 -25.43
CA GLY A 444 -6.59 20.09 -24.77
C GLY A 444 -5.39 19.83 -25.73
N CYS A 445 -5.50 20.17 -27.02
CA CYS A 445 -4.35 20.15 -27.92
C CYS A 445 -3.45 21.37 -27.67
N THR A 446 -2.71 21.32 -26.56
CA THR A 446 -1.93 22.47 -26.03
C THR A 446 -0.84 22.97 -26.97
N ASP A 447 -0.27 22.07 -27.80
CA ASP A 447 0.81 22.38 -28.75
C ASP A 447 0.31 22.75 -30.14
N LEU A 448 -1.02 22.74 -30.37
CA LEU A 448 -1.60 23.10 -31.65
C LEU A 448 -1.34 24.59 -31.97
N GLN A 449 -0.54 24.82 -33.00
CA GLN A 449 -0.13 26.15 -33.47
C GLN A 449 -0.88 26.62 -34.73
N THR A 450 -1.24 25.64 -35.60
CA THR A 450 -1.82 25.95 -36.89
C THR A 450 -2.99 25.04 -37.20
N VAL A 451 -4.14 25.64 -37.51
CA VAL A 451 -5.29 24.96 -38.10
C VAL A 451 -5.57 25.66 -39.43
N LYS A 452 -5.46 24.91 -40.55
CA LYS A 452 -5.77 25.41 -41.87
C LYS A 452 -7.07 24.84 -42.37
N VAL A 453 -8.10 25.66 -42.54
CA VAL A 453 -9.36 25.30 -43.14
C VAL A 453 -9.27 25.60 -44.64
N GLN A 454 -9.42 24.57 -45.51
CA GLN A 454 -9.21 24.73 -46.97
C GLN A 454 -10.46 25.09 -47.73
N GLY A 455 -11.64 24.93 -47.17
CA GLY A 455 -12.91 25.12 -47.90
C GLY A 455 -13.91 25.99 -47.17
N THR A 456 -15.09 26.06 -47.80
CA THR A 456 -16.24 26.82 -47.31
C THR A 456 -17.43 25.91 -46.98
N ALA A 457 -17.21 24.59 -46.84
CA ALA A 457 -18.27 23.64 -46.52
C ALA A 457 -18.54 23.51 -45.01
N LEU A 458 -17.62 24.02 -44.15
CA LEU A 458 -17.73 23.95 -42.68
C LEU A 458 -18.89 24.83 -42.22
N THR A 459 -19.91 24.21 -41.63
CA THR A 459 -21.12 24.89 -41.14
C THR A 459 -21.29 24.83 -39.63
N GLU A 460 -20.68 23.83 -38.98
CA GLU A 460 -20.89 23.55 -37.56
C GLU A 460 -19.56 23.26 -36.81
N ILE A 461 -19.39 23.90 -35.67
CA ILE A 461 -18.32 23.59 -34.70
C ILE A 461 -19.00 23.38 -33.36
N GLN A 462 -18.90 22.16 -32.83
CA GLN A 462 -19.62 21.76 -31.63
C GLN A 462 -18.89 22.21 -30.34
N ARG A 463 -19.55 21.97 -29.21
CA ARG A 463 -19.12 22.37 -27.88
C ARG A 463 -17.64 22.05 -27.64
N GLU A 464 -16.92 23.03 -27.09
CA GLU A 464 -15.52 22.90 -26.62
C GLU A 464 -14.52 22.39 -27.67
N ALA A 465 -14.85 22.44 -28.95
CA ALA A 465 -14.08 21.80 -30.02
C ALA A 465 -12.60 22.22 -30.07
N PHE A 466 -12.24 23.46 -29.68
CA PHE A 466 -10.85 23.97 -29.58
C PHE A 466 -10.48 24.44 -28.19
N ALA A 467 -11.22 24.03 -27.14
CA ALA A 467 -10.95 24.47 -25.81
C ALA A 467 -9.51 24.09 -25.35
N GLY A 468 -8.76 25.04 -24.81
CA GLY A 468 -7.42 24.79 -24.29
C GLY A 468 -6.32 24.62 -25.36
N CYS A 469 -6.54 25.00 -26.61
CA CYS A 469 -5.51 25.05 -27.64
C CYS A 469 -4.59 26.29 -27.42
N ARG A 470 -3.79 26.27 -26.36
CA ARG A 470 -3.07 27.44 -25.81
C ARG A 470 -2.03 28.03 -26.76
N LYS A 471 -1.43 27.25 -27.66
CA LYS A 471 -0.45 27.73 -28.64
C LYS A 471 -1.08 28.21 -29.96
N LEU A 472 -2.39 27.98 -30.16
CA LEU A 472 -3.09 28.49 -31.36
C LEU A 472 -3.31 29.99 -31.21
N LYS A 473 -2.54 30.77 -31.98
CA LYS A 473 -2.58 32.25 -31.94
C LYS A 473 -3.70 32.84 -32.80
N SER A 474 -4.09 32.13 -33.85
CA SER A 474 -5.16 32.57 -34.69
C SER A 474 -5.85 31.42 -35.43
N LEU A 475 -7.11 31.61 -35.76
CA LEU A 475 -7.89 30.68 -36.57
C LEU A 475 -8.75 31.48 -37.54
N THR A 476 -8.64 31.16 -38.83
CA THR A 476 -9.54 31.71 -39.86
C THR A 476 -10.63 30.72 -40.16
N LEU A 477 -11.88 31.15 -40.01
CA LEU A 477 -13.07 30.36 -40.31
C LEU A 477 -13.88 30.97 -41.45
N PRO A 478 -14.47 30.14 -42.33
CA PRO A 478 -15.29 30.60 -43.44
C PRO A 478 -16.64 31.16 -42.97
N ALA A 479 -17.25 32.00 -43.81
CA ALA A 479 -18.58 32.57 -43.57
C ALA A 479 -19.71 31.52 -43.50
N SER A 480 -19.43 30.30 -43.96
CA SER A 480 -20.38 29.19 -43.90
C SER A 480 -20.63 28.67 -42.49
N VAL A 481 -19.76 28.99 -41.51
CA VAL A 481 -19.97 28.58 -40.11
C VAL A 481 -21.13 29.35 -39.52
N GLN A 482 -22.26 28.65 -39.31
CA GLN A 482 -23.50 29.20 -38.75
C GLN A 482 -23.76 28.73 -37.32
N THR A 483 -23.23 27.56 -36.94
CA THR A 483 -23.48 26.98 -35.63
C THR A 483 -22.16 26.84 -34.87
N LEU A 484 -22.06 27.53 -33.74
CA LEU A 484 -20.98 27.34 -32.78
C LEU A 484 -21.57 26.89 -31.45
N GLY A 485 -21.07 25.77 -30.93
CA GLY A 485 -21.42 25.23 -29.61
C GLY A 485 -20.92 26.12 -28.47
N GLU A 486 -21.28 25.74 -27.30
CA GLU A 486 -20.77 26.42 -26.07
C GLU A 486 -19.25 26.27 -25.96
N ARG A 487 -18.57 27.34 -25.53
CA ARG A 487 -17.17 27.31 -25.12
C ARG A 487 -16.18 26.77 -26.17
N VAL A 488 -16.51 26.90 -27.47
CA VAL A 488 -15.65 26.36 -28.55
C VAL A 488 -14.18 26.75 -28.39
N PHE A 489 -13.90 27.98 -27.99
CA PHE A 489 -12.56 28.56 -27.80
C PHE A 489 -12.28 28.87 -26.33
N ALA A 490 -12.82 28.11 -25.39
CA ALA A 490 -12.51 28.30 -23.98
C ALA A 490 -11.03 28.04 -23.68
N TYR A 491 -10.49 28.72 -22.70
CA TYR A 491 -9.09 28.54 -22.23
C TYR A 491 -8.00 28.73 -23.28
N MET A 492 -8.28 29.51 -24.34
CA MET A 492 -7.29 29.95 -25.31
C MET A 492 -6.30 30.94 -24.68
N ALA A 493 -5.18 31.17 -25.34
CA ALA A 493 -4.28 32.27 -24.95
C ALA A 493 -5.02 33.62 -25.12
N SER A 494 -4.70 34.58 -24.26
CA SER A 494 -5.35 35.90 -24.27
C SER A 494 -5.09 36.71 -25.55
N ASP A 495 -4.07 36.34 -26.30
CA ASP A 495 -3.71 36.93 -27.60
C ASP A 495 -4.25 36.13 -28.80
N PHE A 496 -5.15 35.15 -28.58
CA PHE A 496 -5.82 34.42 -29.65
C PHE A 496 -6.74 35.35 -30.44
N VAL A 497 -6.63 35.29 -31.76
CA VAL A 497 -7.47 36.08 -32.67
C VAL A 497 -8.28 35.18 -33.60
N LEU A 498 -9.60 35.33 -33.57
CA LEU A 498 -10.47 34.66 -34.50
C LEU A 498 -10.68 35.56 -35.75
N TYR A 499 -10.46 34.98 -36.92
CA TYR A 499 -10.68 35.67 -38.20
C TYR A 499 -11.91 35.12 -38.91
N GLY A 500 -12.75 35.99 -39.39
CA GLY A 500 -13.99 35.62 -40.09
C GLY A 500 -14.65 36.82 -40.79
N PRO A 501 -15.90 36.66 -41.24
CA PRO A 501 -16.66 37.76 -41.88
C PRO A 501 -16.94 38.86 -40.85
N ALA A 502 -17.11 40.08 -41.34
CA ALA A 502 -17.33 41.27 -40.48
C ALA A 502 -18.62 41.20 -39.64
N THR A 503 -19.58 40.42 -40.03
CA THR A 503 -20.88 40.20 -39.34
C THR A 503 -21.31 38.75 -39.43
N GLY A 504 -22.27 38.33 -38.58
CA GLY A 504 -22.84 36.98 -38.56
C GLY A 504 -22.32 36.14 -37.40
N ALA A 505 -22.68 34.85 -37.40
CA ALA A 505 -22.50 33.94 -36.25
C ALA A 505 -21.11 33.92 -35.60
N LEU A 506 -20.04 34.08 -36.40
CA LEU A 506 -18.66 34.13 -35.88
C LEU A 506 -18.36 35.43 -35.13
N ALA A 507 -18.80 36.57 -35.68
CA ALA A 507 -18.61 37.87 -35.02
C ALA A 507 -19.42 37.97 -33.73
N ASP A 508 -20.67 37.51 -33.77
CA ASP A 508 -21.58 37.48 -32.62
C ASP A 508 -21.05 36.56 -31.54
N TYR A 509 -20.56 35.38 -31.92
CA TYR A 509 -19.92 34.44 -30.97
C TYR A 509 -18.65 35.03 -30.33
N ALA A 510 -17.79 35.68 -31.12
CA ALA A 510 -16.58 36.29 -30.63
C ALA A 510 -16.89 37.41 -29.61
N ALA A 511 -17.87 38.25 -29.91
CA ALA A 511 -18.35 39.32 -29.03
C ALA A 511 -18.93 38.75 -27.71
N ALA A 512 -19.81 37.75 -27.81
CA ALA A 512 -20.44 37.11 -26.66
C ALA A 512 -19.46 36.37 -25.74
N ASN A 513 -18.30 35.93 -26.25
CA ASN A 513 -17.28 35.16 -25.52
C ASN A 513 -15.98 35.94 -25.28
N ASN A 514 -15.95 37.25 -25.52
CA ASN A 514 -14.78 38.13 -25.33
C ASN A 514 -13.52 37.65 -26.07
N ILE A 515 -13.68 37.19 -27.32
CA ILE A 515 -12.61 36.75 -28.19
C ILE A 515 -12.18 37.91 -29.10
N LEU A 516 -10.86 38.11 -29.24
CA LEU A 516 -10.34 39.08 -30.22
C LEU A 516 -10.77 38.67 -31.62
N TYR A 517 -11.48 39.56 -32.33
CA TYR A 517 -11.99 39.34 -33.67
C TYR A 517 -11.32 40.28 -34.67
N ASN A 518 -11.11 39.84 -35.90
CA ASN A 518 -10.42 40.63 -36.92
C ASN A 518 -11.26 41.82 -37.37
N HIS A 519 -11.09 42.95 -36.67
CA HIS A 519 -11.61 44.25 -37.05
C HIS A 519 -10.99 45.36 -36.16
N THR A 520 -10.95 46.60 -36.66
CA THR A 520 -10.32 47.73 -35.94
C THR A 520 -11.26 48.24 -34.82
N HIS A 521 -10.77 48.27 -33.59
CA HIS A 521 -11.58 48.66 -32.45
C HIS A 521 -10.97 49.82 -31.65
N SER A 522 -11.86 50.64 -31.07
CA SER A 522 -11.51 51.59 -30.00
C SER A 522 -11.99 51.02 -28.66
N PHE A 523 -11.10 50.65 -27.79
CA PHE A 523 -11.40 49.88 -26.59
C PHE A 523 -11.47 50.74 -25.31
N ALA A 524 -12.53 50.57 -24.52
CA ALA A 524 -12.64 51.06 -23.14
C ALA A 524 -12.62 49.92 -22.16
N LEU A 525 -11.99 50.08 -20.99
CA LEU A 525 -11.97 49.05 -19.93
C LEU A 525 -13.39 48.80 -19.40
N THR A 526 -13.86 47.58 -19.42
CA THR A 526 -15.21 47.18 -18.99
C THR A 526 -15.22 46.17 -17.83
N SER A 527 -14.21 45.31 -17.71
CA SER A 527 -14.12 44.39 -16.59
C SER A 527 -12.67 44.01 -16.28
N THR A 528 -12.50 43.48 -15.09
CA THR A 528 -11.20 42.87 -14.64
C THR A 528 -11.53 41.55 -13.97
N ASP A 529 -10.98 40.47 -14.53
CA ASP A 529 -10.96 39.15 -13.88
C ASP A 529 -9.63 38.97 -13.14
N PRO A 530 -9.66 38.64 -11.85
CA PRO A 530 -8.43 38.46 -11.10
C PRO A 530 -7.65 37.24 -11.58
N ALA A 531 -6.33 37.33 -11.60
CA ALA A 531 -5.46 36.21 -11.88
C ALA A 531 -5.55 35.14 -10.77
N THR A 532 -5.44 33.89 -11.16
CA THR A 532 -5.26 32.75 -10.24
C THR A 532 -3.79 32.36 -10.13
N CYS A 533 -3.47 31.29 -9.47
CA CYS A 533 -2.07 30.83 -9.37
C CYS A 533 -1.46 30.46 -10.71
N GLU A 534 -2.20 29.76 -11.55
CA GLU A 534 -1.76 29.20 -12.83
C GLU A 534 -2.31 30.01 -14.01
N ASN A 535 -3.51 30.48 -13.83
CA ASN A 535 -4.17 31.20 -14.89
C ASN A 535 -3.98 32.68 -14.70
N ALA A 536 -3.58 33.31 -15.77
CA ALA A 536 -3.58 34.76 -15.86
C ALA A 536 -5.01 35.26 -15.63
N GLY A 537 -5.14 36.34 -14.93
CA GLY A 537 -6.34 37.16 -14.94
C GLY A 537 -6.41 37.99 -16.20
N SER A 538 -7.50 38.70 -16.38
CA SER A 538 -7.67 39.55 -17.55
C SER A 538 -8.28 40.90 -17.22
N LYS A 539 -7.87 41.91 -17.97
CA LYS A 539 -8.60 43.16 -18.13
C LYS A 539 -9.31 43.12 -19.49
N THR A 540 -10.61 43.20 -19.46
CA THR A 540 -11.40 43.22 -20.67
C THR A 540 -11.73 44.64 -21.06
N TYR A 541 -11.41 44.99 -22.25
CA TYR A 541 -11.73 46.28 -22.86
C TYR A 541 -12.76 46.01 -23.96
N THR A 542 -13.88 46.72 -23.95
CA THR A 542 -14.94 46.60 -24.94
C THR A 542 -14.82 47.72 -25.97
N CYS A 543 -14.97 47.37 -27.22
CA CYS A 543 -15.03 48.37 -28.31
C CYS A 543 -16.29 49.22 -28.17
N THR A 544 -16.13 50.53 -28.19
CA THR A 544 -17.22 51.49 -28.05
C THR A 544 -18.18 51.50 -29.29
N ALA A 545 -17.74 50.89 -30.40
CA ALA A 545 -18.45 50.94 -31.66
C ALA A 545 -19.14 49.61 -32.04
N CYS A 546 -18.67 48.44 -31.56
CA CYS A 546 -19.18 47.13 -32.04
C CYS A 546 -19.27 46.07 -30.94
N SER A 547 -19.13 46.44 -29.67
CA SER A 547 -19.14 45.53 -28.52
C SER A 547 -18.07 44.42 -28.52
N ALA A 548 -17.15 44.40 -29.50
CA ALA A 548 -16.01 43.49 -29.48
C ALA A 548 -15.09 43.83 -28.34
N THR A 549 -14.45 42.82 -27.74
CA THR A 549 -13.62 42.99 -26.57
C THR A 549 -12.15 42.64 -26.86
N LYS A 550 -11.25 43.38 -26.22
CA LYS A 550 -9.83 43.08 -26.12
C LYS A 550 -9.50 42.73 -24.67
N THR A 551 -8.79 41.66 -24.48
CA THR A 551 -8.37 41.25 -23.14
C THR A 551 -6.87 41.43 -22.97
N GLU A 552 -6.47 42.09 -21.92
CA GLU A 552 -5.06 42.19 -21.47
C GLU A 552 -4.84 41.23 -20.29
N THR A 553 -3.78 40.44 -20.40
CA THR A 553 -3.47 39.44 -19.38
C THR A 553 -2.95 40.09 -18.11
N ILE A 554 -3.55 39.76 -16.96
CA ILE A 554 -2.95 39.94 -15.65
C ILE A 554 -2.11 38.69 -15.38
N GLN A 555 -0.83 38.81 -15.17
CA GLN A 555 0.06 37.67 -14.95
C GLN A 555 -0.49 36.77 -13.84
N PRO A 556 -0.34 35.44 -13.97
CA PRO A 556 -0.70 34.51 -12.91
C PRO A 556 -0.03 34.90 -11.60
N LEU A 557 -0.74 34.77 -10.50
CA LEU A 557 -0.23 35.12 -9.18
C LEU A 557 0.93 34.23 -8.73
N GLY A 558 1.19 33.17 -9.52
CA GLY A 558 2.13 32.13 -9.16
C GLY A 558 1.62 31.30 -7.98
N HIS A 559 2.19 30.14 -7.82
CA HIS A 559 1.90 29.33 -6.67
C HIS A 559 2.63 29.84 -5.44
N GLN A 560 1.92 29.95 -4.34
CA GLN A 560 2.52 30.18 -3.04
C GLN A 560 2.65 28.83 -2.33
N PRO A 561 3.84 28.20 -2.37
CA PRO A 561 4.01 26.86 -1.89
C PRO A 561 3.87 26.77 -0.37
N VAL A 562 3.14 25.79 0.06
CA VAL A 562 3.04 25.37 1.46
C VAL A 562 3.15 23.86 1.50
N GLN A 563 3.80 23.35 2.51
CA GLN A 563 3.96 21.90 2.66
C GLN A 563 2.79 21.31 3.44
N ALA A 564 2.13 20.33 2.85
CA ALA A 564 1.21 19.44 3.53
C ALA A 564 1.91 18.12 3.84
N LEU A 565 1.72 17.67 5.04
CA LEU A 565 2.28 16.43 5.50
C LEU A 565 1.17 15.37 5.56
N TYR A 566 1.33 14.31 4.80
CA TYR A 566 0.56 13.08 4.92
C TYR A 566 1.39 12.09 5.73
N PRO A 567 1.03 11.85 6.98
CA PRO A 567 1.87 11.03 7.84
C PRO A 567 1.91 9.59 7.35
N ALA A 568 3.10 9.02 7.34
CA ALA A 568 3.28 7.58 7.19
C ALA A 568 2.71 6.87 8.42
N ASP A 569 2.12 5.72 8.21
CA ASP A 569 1.60 4.91 9.30
C ASP A 569 2.31 3.53 9.39
N PHE A 570 1.63 2.54 9.88
CA PHE A 570 2.15 1.18 10.01
C PHE A 570 2.01 0.32 8.77
N GLN A 571 1.45 0.85 7.71
CA GLN A 571 1.16 0.12 6.48
C GLN A 571 1.58 0.92 5.25
N TYR A 572 1.39 2.22 5.27
CA TYR A 572 1.61 3.08 4.12
C TYR A 572 2.70 4.11 4.38
N ASP A 573 3.53 4.30 3.38
CA ASP A 573 4.45 5.42 3.36
C ASP A 573 3.65 6.73 3.40
N GLY A 574 4.14 7.67 4.15
CA GLY A 574 3.63 9.03 4.14
C GLY A 574 4.33 9.86 3.08
N SER A 575 3.88 11.08 2.95
CA SER A 575 4.51 12.02 2.05
C SER A 575 4.43 13.46 2.57
N VAL A 576 5.43 14.24 2.24
CA VAL A 576 5.34 15.69 2.34
C VAL A 576 5.04 16.20 0.96
N MET A 577 3.88 16.77 0.80
CA MET A 577 3.42 17.31 -0.47
C MET A 577 3.51 18.83 -0.42
N THR A 578 4.09 19.42 -1.42
CA THR A 578 4.08 20.87 -1.56
C THR A 578 2.86 21.27 -2.40
N TYR A 579 1.95 22.02 -1.82
CA TYR A 579 0.79 22.54 -2.53
C TYR A 579 0.69 24.06 -2.42
N CYS A 580 -0.02 24.65 -3.31
CA CYS A 580 -0.27 26.07 -3.28
C CYS A 580 -1.38 26.44 -2.29
N ILE A 581 -1.12 27.33 -1.33
CA ILE A 581 -2.13 27.77 -0.35
C ILE A 581 -3.30 28.54 -1.01
N ARG A 582 -3.09 29.08 -2.22
CA ARG A 582 -4.11 29.85 -2.93
C ARG A 582 -5.07 28.97 -3.73
N CYS A 583 -4.56 27.97 -4.45
CA CYS A 583 -5.34 27.13 -5.35
C CYS A 583 -5.40 25.65 -4.94
N HIS A 584 -4.69 25.26 -3.89
CA HIS A 584 -4.61 23.89 -3.36
C HIS A 584 -4.02 22.86 -4.34
N TRP A 585 -3.41 23.34 -5.45
CA TRP A 585 -2.76 22.45 -6.41
C TRP A 585 -1.44 21.91 -5.85
N VAL A 586 -1.14 20.67 -6.15
CA VAL A 586 0.12 20.02 -5.77
C VAL A 586 1.22 20.50 -6.69
N LEU A 587 2.27 21.11 -6.13
CA LEU A 587 3.35 21.77 -6.86
C LEU A 587 4.57 20.88 -7.07
N GLU A 588 4.82 19.98 -6.14
CA GLU A 588 5.94 19.03 -6.22
C GLU A 588 5.52 17.69 -5.65
N ASP A 589 5.95 16.61 -6.31
CA ASP A 589 5.79 15.26 -5.80
C ASP A 589 6.53 15.08 -4.49
N SER A 590 5.87 14.43 -3.63
CA SER A 590 6.19 14.31 -2.24
C SER A 590 7.51 13.61 -1.95
N ARG A 591 8.26 14.17 -1.04
CA ARG A 591 9.26 13.38 -0.32
C ARG A 591 8.55 12.26 0.43
N THR A 592 8.77 11.02 0.01
CA THR A 592 8.22 9.84 0.67
C THR A 592 8.75 9.73 2.11
N ILE A 593 7.84 9.55 3.03
CA ILE A 593 8.14 9.23 4.43
C ILE A 593 7.88 7.74 4.60
N ALA A 594 8.94 7.01 4.79
CA ALA A 594 8.88 5.57 4.89
C ALA A 594 8.02 5.10 6.06
N HIS A 595 7.08 4.16 5.82
CA HIS A 595 6.15 3.65 6.83
C HIS A 595 6.84 2.92 7.99
N VAL A 596 6.11 2.72 9.06
CA VAL A 596 6.68 2.12 10.28
C VAL A 596 6.51 0.61 10.26
N THR A 597 7.59 -0.14 10.24
CA THR A 597 7.56 -1.61 10.19
C THR A 597 7.99 -2.30 11.49
N GLY A 598 8.68 -1.63 12.37
CA GLY A 598 9.20 -2.26 13.60
C GLY A 598 8.95 -1.50 14.90
N VAL A 599 8.19 -2.08 15.86
CA VAL A 599 8.18 -1.62 17.27
C VAL A 599 8.54 -2.77 18.20
N LYS A 600 9.46 -2.56 19.11
CA LYS A 600 9.97 -3.60 19.98
C LYS A 600 10.09 -3.14 21.45
N LEU A 601 9.79 -4.04 22.38
CA LEU A 601 10.12 -3.86 23.81
C LEU A 601 11.48 -4.50 24.13
N SER A 602 12.28 -3.85 24.97
CA SER A 602 13.56 -4.41 25.45
C SER A 602 13.40 -5.73 26.23
N ALA A 603 12.22 -5.95 26.79
CA ALA A 603 11.87 -7.21 27.44
C ALA A 603 10.35 -7.41 27.46
N THR A 604 9.89 -8.65 27.24
CA THR A 604 8.47 -9.02 27.36
C THR A 604 8.17 -9.80 28.62
N THR A 605 9.20 -10.19 29.34
CA THR A 605 9.03 -10.86 30.61
C THR A 605 10.05 -10.36 31.61
N TYR A 606 9.56 -10.02 32.77
CA TYR A 606 10.36 -9.75 33.96
C TYR A 606 10.01 -10.76 35.05
N THR A 607 10.93 -10.97 35.94
CA THR A 607 10.65 -11.70 37.20
C THR A 607 10.42 -10.69 38.31
N TYR A 608 9.33 -10.82 39.05
CA TYR A 608 8.98 -9.95 40.16
C TYR A 608 10.16 -9.74 41.12
N ASN A 609 10.53 -8.50 41.37
CA ASN A 609 11.60 -8.06 42.22
C ASN A 609 11.20 -6.96 43.21
N GLY A 610 9.91 -6.58 43.26
CA GLY A 610 9.37 -5.52 44.13
C GLY A 610 9.61 -4.09 43.64
N LYS A 611 10.38 -3.91 42.57
CA LYS A 611 10.63 -2.59 41.94
C LYS A 611 9.80 -2.44 40.67
N VAL A 612 9.61 -1.20 40.23
CA VAL A 612 8.95 -0.93 38.94
C VAL A 612 9.83 -1.48 37.80
N GLN A 613 9.22 -2.34 36.95
CA GLN A 613 9.90 -2.97 35.83
C GLN A 613 9.25 -2.46 34.53
N LYS A 614 9.97 -1.61 33.84
CA LYS A 614 9.52 -0.86 32.67
C LYS A 614 10.42 -1.19 31.48
N PRO A 615 9.91 -1.89 30.43
CA PRO A 615 10.70 -2.12 29.23
C PRO A 615 10.89 -0.80 28.46
N SER A 616 12.05 -0.62 27.87
CA SER A 616 12.24 0.42 26.86
C SER A 616 11.59 0.01 25.54
N VAL A 617 11.19 1.00 24.75
CA VAL A 617 10.56 0.82 23.43
C VAL A 617 11.49 1.35 22.36
N THR A 618 11.62 0.62 21.29
CA THR A 618 12.29 1.08 20.07
C THR A 618 11.36 0.95 18.87
N VAL A 619 11.42 1.92 17.98
CA VAL A 619 10.54 2.04 16.82
C VAL A 619 11.39 2.35 15.59
N LYS A 620 11.13 1.70 14.45
CA LYS A 620 11.86 1.89 13.20
C LYS A 620 10.94 1.96 11.99
N ASP A 621 11.36 2.73 10.97
CA ASP A 621 10.67 2.80 9.70
C ASP A 621 11.06 1.64 8.74
N SER A 622 10.43 1.58 7.55
CA SER A 622 10.64 0.52 6.55
C SER A 622 12.04 0.54 5.91
N LYS A 623 12.76 1.66 6.04
CA LYS A 623 14.14 1.81 5.58
C LYS A 623 15.16 1.53 6.69
N GLY A 624 14.70 1.10 7.88
CA GLY A 624 15.55 0.74 9.01
C GLY A 624 15.96 1.90 9.94
N LYS A 625 15.57 3.14 9.63
CA LYS A 625 15.88 4.33 10.44
C LYS A 625 15.16 4.28 11.78
N ALA A 626 15.88 4.52 12.86
CA ALA A 626 15.30 4.55 14.20
C ALA A 626 14.57 5.87 14.46
N LEU A 627 13.34 5.76 14.94
CA LEU A 627 12.50 6.90 15.29
C LEU A 627 12.78 7.38 16.73
N LYS A 628 12.69 8.69 16.97
CA LYS A 628 13.02 9.31 18.26
C LYS A 628 11.80 9.38 19.18
N ASN A 629 11.93 8.81 20.39
CA ASN A 629 10.93 9.02 21.45
C ASN A 629 10.91 10.50 21.86
N GLY A 630 9.72 11.07 22.00
CA GLY A 630 9.51 12.49 22.27
C GLY A 630 9.28 13.33 21.03
N THR A 631 9.92 12.98 19.89
CA THR A 631 9.76 13.68 18.59
C THR A 631 8.81 12.93 17.66
N ASP A 632 9.10 11.65 17.40
CA ASP A 632 8.42 10.84 16.40
C ASP A 632 7.37 9.91 17.01
N TYR A 633 7.47 9.61 18.30
CA TYR A 633 6.47 8.84 19.04
C TYR A 633 6.48 9.18 20.54
N THR A 634 5.42 8.81 21.22
CA THR A 634 5.33 8.78 22.69
C THR A 634 5.05 7.37 23.18
N VAL A 635 5.51 7.08 24.39
CA VAL A 635 5.28 5.79 25.05
C VAL A 635 4.48 6.02 26.32
N SER A 636 3.28 5.43 26.37
CA SER A 636 2.45 5.42 27.56
C SER A 636 2.55 4.08 28.28
N TYR A 637 2.84 4.14 29.56
CA TYR A 637 2.97 2.97 30.43
C TYR A 637 1.83 2.92 31.44
N PRO A 638 1.30 1.73 31.75
CA PRO A 638 0.25 1.57 32.74
C PRO A 638 0.76 1.84 34.16
N LYS A 639 -0.16 2.08 35.09
CA LYS A 639 0.16 2.16 36.54
C LYS A 639 0.45 0.75 37.09
N GLY A 640 1.19 0.67 38.21
CA GLY A 640 1.34 -0.56 39.00
C GLY A 640 2.40 -1.55 38.52
N MET A 641 3.29 -1.19 37.62
CA MET A 641 4.35 -2.04 37.01
C MET A 641 5.38 -2.63 37.98
N LYS A 642 5.11 -2.63 39.26
CA LYS A 642 5.92 -3.29 40.31
C LYS A 642 5.37 -4.66 40.74
N ASN A 643 4.13 -5.00 40.33
CA ASN A 643 3.46 -6.23 40.76
C ASN A 643 3.50 -7.30 39.62
N VAL A 644 3.29 -8.57 39.98
CA VAL A 644 3.07 -9.63 39.00
C VAL A 644 1.80 -9.31 38.22
N GLY A 645 1.93 -9.21 36.91
CA GLY A 645 0.84 -8.83 36.06
C GLY A 645 1.19 -8.86 34.58
N LYS A 646 0.18 -8.73 33.75
CA LYS A 646 0.31 -8.46 32.33
C LYS A 646 0.05 -6.98 32.13
N TYR A 647 0.98 -6.29 31.54
CA TYR A 647 0.99 -4.84 31.38
C TYR A 647 1.04 -4.47 29.91
N THR A 648 0.24 -3.52 29.51
CA THR A 648 0.19 -3.03 28.13
C THR A 648 0.91 -1.69 28.04
N VAL A 649 1.84 -1.60 27.11
CA VAL A 649 2.55 -0.36 26.74
C VAL A 649 1.92 0.14 25.45
N LYS A 650 1.47 1.38 25.40
CA LYS A 650 0.94 2.01 24.21
C LYS A 650 1.99 2.97 23.64
N VAL A 651 2.35 2.78 22.43
CA VAL A 651 3.18 3.69 21.63
C VAL A 651 2.26 4.44 20.67
N THR A 652 2.35 5.75 20.69
CA THR A 652 1.56 6.63 19.83
C THR A 652 2.51 7.38 18.93
N LEU A 653 2.38 7.20 17.64
CA LEU A 653 3.15 7.90 16.62
C LEU A 653 2.76 9.38 16.60
N LYS A 654 3.66 10.26 16.16
CA LYS A 654 3.41 11.69 15.99
C LYS A 654 4.38 12.33 14.99
N GLY A 655 4.16 13.57 14.63
CA GLY A 655 5.00 14.26 13.65
C GLY A 655 4.74 13.72 12.24
N ASN A 656 5.78 13.25 11.56
CA ASN A 656 5.68 12.66 10.23
C ASN A 656 5.00 11.27 10.22
N TYR A 657 4.53 10.79 11.34
CA TYR A 657 3.97 9.44 11.49
C TYR A 657 2.66 9.46 12.25
N SER A 658 1.72 8.59 11.83
CA SER A 658 0.38 8.50 12.39
C SER A 658 0.06 7.08 12.88
N GLY A 659 -0.81 6.96 13.87
CA GLY A 659 -1.28 5.68 14.37
C GLY A 659 -0.82 5.34 15.78
N SER A 660 -1.30 4.24 16.32
CA SER A 660 -0.88 3.74 17.63
C SER A 660 -0.81 2.22 17.71
N LYS A 661 0.08 1.72 18.53
CA LYS A 661 0.29 0.30 18.72
C LYS A 661 0.46 -0.05 20.21
N SER A 662 -0.27 -1.07 20.63
CA SER A 662 -0.18 -1.58 21.99
C SER A 662 0.58 -2.89 22.07
N MET A 663 1.48 -2.98 23.05
CA MET A 663 2.29 -4.18 23.34
C MET A 663 2.09 -4.62 24.78
N THR A 664 2.12 -5.89 25.04
CA THR A 664 2.10 -6.35 26.42
C THR A 664 3.42 -7.01 26.84
N TYR A 665 3.76 -6.82 28.09
CA TYR A 665 4.80 -7.57 28.75
C TYR A 665 4.29 -8.14 30.07
N ASN A 666 4.95 -9.17 30.56
CA ASN A 666 4.57 -9.82 31.79
C ASN A 666 5.62 -9.57 32.88
N ILE A 667 5.15 -9.29 34.08
CA ILE A 667 5.98 -9.48 35.29
C ILE A 667 5.54 -10.81 35.88
N ASN A 668 6.36 -11.80 35.76
CA ASN A 668 6.11 -13.15 36.24
C ASN A 668 6.46 -13.27 37.73
N PRO A 669 5.79 -14.16 38.48
CA PRO A 669 6.13 -14.37 39.89
C PRO A 669 7.57 -14.90 40.05
N LYS A 670 8.18 -14.57 41.19
CA LYS A 670 9.47 -15.11 41.54
C LYS A 670 9.39 -16.63 41.65
N GLY A 671 10.32 -17.31 41.00
CA GLY A 671 10.37 -18.77 41.01
C GLY A 671 10.67 -19.35 42.38
N THR A 672 10.46 -20.63 42.51
CA THR A 672 10.83 -21.40 43.71
C THR A 672 11.61 -22.62 43.28
N GLY A 673 12.28 -23.25 44.24
CA GLY A 673 13.07 -24.46 44.00
C GLY A 673 12.54 -25.66 44.76
N VAL A 674 12.67 -26.83 44.17
CA VAL A 674 12.42 -28.11 44.86
C VAL A 674 13.44 -28.26 46.02
N SER A 675 12.96 -28.18 47.26
CA SER A 675 13.79 -28.35 48.44
C SER A 675 14.14 -29.83 48.64
N LYS A 676 13.15 -30.71 48.68
CA LYS A 676 13.33 -32.14 48.88
C LYS A 676 12.31 -32.95 48.11
N VAL A 677 12.71 -34.10 47.63
CA VAL A 677 11.77 -35.12 47.11
C VAL A 677 12.03 -36.40 47.92
N LYS A 678 10.99 -36.86 48.60
CA LYS A 678 11.06 -38.10 49.41
C LYS A 678 10.27 -39.20 48.71
N ALA A 679 10.90 -40.31 48.48
CA ALA A 679 10.25 -41.48 47.89
C ALA A 679 9.11 -42.04 48.80
N ALA A 680 8.04 -42.47 48.17
CA ALA A 680 6.93 -43.17 48.83
C ALA A 680 6.51 -44.40 48.01
N LYS A 681 5.68 -45.25 48.57
CA LYS A 681 5.13 -46.42 47.89
C LYS A 681 4.32 -45.99 46.66
N LYS A 682 4.73 -46.46 45.50
CA LYS A 682 4.16 -46.04 44.20
C LYS A 682 3.94 -44.52 44.08
N GLY A 683 4.89 -43.73 44.60
CA GLY A 683 4.74 -42.26 44.64
C GLY A 683 5.99 -41.53 45.20
N PHE A 684 5.77 -40.27 45.42
CA PHE A 684 6.77 -39.41 46.11
C PHE A 684 6.07 -38.23 46.78
N LYS A 685 6.71 -37.64 47.78
CA LYS A 685 6.35 -36.33 48.33
C LYS A 685 7.42 -35.32 47.94
N VAL A 686 7.01 -34.27 47.23
CA VAL A 686 7.88 -33.15 46.89
C VAL A 686 7.61 -31.99 47.81
N THR A 687 8.66 -31.29 48.24
CA THR A 687 8.60 -30.05 49.00
C THR A 687 9.40 -28.95 48.30
N TRP A 688 8.99 -27.72 48.47
CA TRP A 688 9.63 -26.55 47.86
C TRP A 688 9.62 -25.36 48.80
N LYS A 689 10.45 -24.35 48.48
CA LYS A 689 10.51 -23.11 49.28
C LYS A 689 9.25 -22.28 49.04
N LYS A 690 8.63 -21.79 50.11
CA LYS A 690 7.46 -20.92 50.05
C LYS A 690 7.77 -19.63 49.29
N GLN A 691 6.90 -19.21 48.40
CA GLN A 691 6.88 -17.89 47.81
C GLN A 691 5.56 -17.22 48.19
N ALA A 692 5.62 -16.29 49.14
CA ALA A 692 4.41 -15.65 49.68
C ALA A 692 3.98 -14.45 48.84
N THR A 693 4.96 -13.68 48.33
CA THR A 693 4.72 -12.40 47.67
C THR A 693 4.39 -12.60 46.18
N GLN A 694 3.31 -12.00 45.76
CA GLN A 694 2.88 -12.01 44.32
C GLN A 694 2.80 -13.43 43.71
N THR A 695 2.37 -14.41 44.55
CA THR A 695 2.19 -15.81 44.14
C THR A 695 0.84 -16.30 44.60
N THR A 696 0.04 -16.88 43.69
CA THR A 696 -1.25 -17.53 44.01
C THR A 696 -1.03 -18.98 44.40
N GLY A 697 -0.13 -19.67 43.75
CA GLY A 697 0.13 -21.08 43.97
C GLY A 697 1.32 -21.61 43.17
N TYR A 698 1.35 -22.92 43.03
CA TYR A 698 2.48 -23.62 42.42
C TYR A 698 2.00 -24.62 41.38
N GLN A 699 2.87 -24.94 40.44
CA GLN A 699 2.76 -26.14 39.64
C GLN A 699 3.95 -27.05 39.90
N VAL A 700 3.65 -28.28 40.18
CA VAL A 700 4.63 -29.37 40.25
C VAL A 700 4.51 -30.19 38.98
N GLN A 701 5.61 -30.34 38.29
CA GLN A 701 5.70 -31.18 37.12
C GLN A 701 6.63 -32.35 37.34
N TYR A 702 6.22 -33.52 36.87
CA TYR A 702 7.02 -34.72 37.02
C TYR A 702 6.94 -35.57 35.74
N SER A 703 8.04 -36.28 35.48
CA SER A 703 8.21 -37.15 34.34
C SER A 703 9.24 -38.22 34.64
N THR A 704 9.17 -39.31 33.92
CA THR A 704 10.25 -40.32 33.88
C THR A 704 11.42 -39.87 32.99
N SER A 705 11.22 -38.89 32.15
CA SER A 705 12.24 -38.28 31.29
C SER A 705 12.86 -37.05 31.99
N SER A 706 14.17 -36.94 32.00
CA SER A 706 14.90 -35.75 32.51
C SER A 706 14.60 -34.50 31.65
N LYS A 707 14.26 -34.68 30.37
CA LYS A 707 13.81 -33.62 29.45
C LYS A 707 12.32 -33.30 29.61
N PHE A 708 11.61 -33.91 30.57
CA PHE A 708 10.17 -33.73 30.83
C PHE A 708 9.26 -34.03 29.63
N LYS A 709 9.64 -34.95 28.74
CA LYS A 709 8.73 -35.48 27.73
C LYS A 709 7.58 -36.21 28.44
N LYS A 710 6.34 -36.06 27.93
CA LYS A 710 5.11 -36.63 28.51
C LYS A 710 4.94 -36.35 30.01
N ALA A 711 5.32 -35.15 30.45
CA ALA A 711 5.28 -34.78 31.87
C ALA A 711 3.85 -34.54 32.36
N LYS A 712 3.54 -35.03 33.55
CA LYS A 712 2.30 -34.69 34.26
C LYS A 712 2.50 -33.46 35.12
N THR A 713 1.51 -32.57 35.15
CA THR A 713 1.54 -31.32 35.90
C THR A 713 0.40 -31.29 36.92
N VAL A 714 0.74 -31.01 38.15
CA VAL A 714 -0.22 -30.80 39.26
C VAL A 714 -0.20 -29.34 39.66
N THR A 715 -1.37 -28.72 39.68
CA THR A 715 -1.53 -27.31 40.10
C THR A 715 -1.97 -27.27 41.56
N ILE A 716 -1.30 -26.46 42.36
CA ILE A 716 -1.57 -26.20 43.76
C ILE A 716 -2.05 -24.76 43.89
N SER A 717 -3.31 -24.55 44.27
CA SER A 717 -3.97 -23.26 44.27
C SER A 717 -3.64 -22.34 45.45
N LYS A 718 -3.05 -22.89 46.52
CA LYS A 718 -2.73 -22.12 47.72
C LYS A 718 -1.22 -21.92 47.83
N ASN A 719 -0.73 -20.68 47.93
CA ASN A 719 0.69 -20.36 48.07
C ASN A 719 1.27 -20.74 49.45
N LYS A 720 0.40 -20.99 50.43
CA LYS A 720 0.81 -21.52 51.76
C LYS A 720 1.24 -22.99 51.65
N THR A 721 0.79 -23.72 50.65
CA THR A 721 1.13 -25.14 50.45
C THR A 721 2.52 -25.27 49.86
N THR A 722 3.45 -25.91 50.59
CA THR A 722 4.85 -26.08 50.16
C THR A 722 5.24 -27.53 49.94
N SER A 723 4.25 -28.41 49.91
CA SER A 723 4.47 -29.82 49.60
C SER A 723 3.30 -30.46 48.85
N LYS A 724 3.57 -31.52 48.14
CA LYS A 724 2.55 -32.33 47.43
C LYS A 724 3.01 -33.80 47.39
N SER A 725 2.14 -34.68 47.80
CA SER A 725 2.30 -36.11 47.57
C SER A 725 1.70 -36.45 46.21
N VAL A 726 2.41 -37.24 45.43
CA VAL A 726 1.99 -37.80 44.16
C VAL A 726 2.03 -39.33 44.33
N SER A 727 0.90 -39.96 44.09
CA SER A 727 0.71 -41.39 44.20
C SER A 727 0.24 -42.02 42.90
N LYS A 728 -0.01 -43.31 42.86
CA LYS A 728 -0.45 -44.08 41.68
C LYS A 728 0.58 -44.02 40.54
N LEU A 729 1.85 -44.02 40.92
CA LEU A 729 2.95 -44.08 39.96
C LEU A 729 3.53 -45.48 39.87
N SER A 730 4.30 -45.77 38.85
CA SER A 730 5.00 -47.05 38.71
C SER A 730 6.00 -47.21 39.88
N ALA A 731 6.02 -48.40 40.47
CA ALA A 731 6.98 -48.73 41.53
C ALA A 731 8.41 -48.82 40.97
N LYS A 732 9.40 -48.56 41.78
CA LYS A 732 10.85 -48.60 41.45
C LYS A 732 11.21 -47.80 40.21
N LYS A 733 10.40 -46.78 39.84
CA LYS A 733 10.62 -45.96 38.66
C LYS A 733 11.21 -44.60 39.07
N LYS A 734 12.25 -44.16 38.34
CA LYS A 734 12.85 -42.85 38.54
C LYS A 734 11.99 -41.78 37.92
N TYR A 735 11.66 -40.76 38.73
CA TYR A 735 10.92 -39.57 38.28
C TYR A 735 11.79 -38.32 38.51
N TYR A 736 11.74 -37.41 37.54
CA TYR A 736 12.27 -36.05 37.65
C TYR A 736 11.13 -35.12 38.01
N VAL A 737 11.38 -34.25 38.99
CA VAL A 737 10.35 -33.38 39.56
C VAL A 737 10.87 -31.97 39.59
N ARG A 738 10.06 -31.03 39.08
CA ARG A 738 10.35 -29.61 39.12
C ARG A 738 9.13 -28.84 39.55
N VAL A 739 9.33 -27.63 40.03
CA VAL A 739 8.25 -26.78 40.52
C VAL A 739 8.38 -25.39 39.89
N ARG A 740 7.27 -24.73 39.70
CA ARG A 740 7.22 -23.32 39.41
C ARG A 740 6.11 -22.64 40.20
N THR A 741 6.22 -21.37 40.42
CA THR A 741 5.14 -20.55 40.95
C THR A 741 4.21 -20.06 39.85
N TYR A 742 2.99 -19.70 40.23
CA TYR A 742 2.12 -18.90 39.38
C TYR A 742 1.36 -17.87 40.22
N LYS A 743 1.02 -16.77 39.55
CA LYS A 743 0.08 -15.77 40.04
C LYS A 743 -1.12 -15.70 39.10
N THR A 744 -2.33 -15.79 39.64
CA THR A 744 -3.54 -15.48 38.89
C THR A 744 -3.77 -13.98 38.95
N VAL A 745 -3.90 -13.35 37.80
CA VAL A 745 -4.15 -11.93 37.62
C VAL A 745 -5.37 -11.74 36.75
N LYS A 746 -6.10 -10.66 36.91
CA LYS A 746 -7.17 -10.27 36.00
C LYS A 746 -6.57 -9.51 34.82
N VAL A 747 -6.86 -9.94 33.61
CA VAL A 747 -6.51 -9.27 32.36
C VAL A 747 -7.80 -9.15 31.55
N ASN A 748 -8.25 -7.95 31.31
CA ASN A 748 -9.54 -7.69 30.62
C ASN A 748 -10.70 -8.49 31.24
N GLY A 749 -10.82 -8.45 32.56
CA GLY A 749 -11.86 -9.15 33.31
C GLY A 749 -11.64 -10.67 33.49
N LYS A 750 -10.81 -11.31 32.67
CA LYS A 750 -10.54 -12.76 32.69
C LYS A 750 -9.37 -13.12 33.60
N ASN A 751 -9.46 -14.24 34.27
CA ASN A 751 -8.37 -14.75 35.11
C ASN A 751 -7.29 -15.40 34.24
N VAL A 752 -6.08 -14.85 34.30
CA VAL A 752 -4.88 -15.35 33.61
C VAL A 752 -3.85 -15.81 34.61
N LYS A 753 -3.23 -16.95 34.42
CA LYS A 753 -2.11 -17.42 35.25
C LYS A 753 -0.79 -17.04 34.59
N LEU A 754 0.01 -16.25 35.31
CA LEU A 754 1.39 -15.97 34.96
C LEU A 754 2.32 -16.88 35.77
N TYR A 755 3.32 -17.41 35.09
CA TYR A 755 4.18 -18.44 35.66
C TYR A 755 5.64 -17.99 35.77
N SER A 756 6.34 -18.43 36.80
CA SER A 756 7.80 -18.37 36.79
C SER A 756 8.39 -19.45 35.85
N GLY A 757 9.66 -19.34 35.55
CA GLY A 757 10.42 -20.46 35.03
C GLY A 757 10.34 -21.69 35.96
N TRP A 758 10.52 -22.86 35.39
CA TRP A 758 10.63 -24.08 36.14
C TRP A 758 11.92 -24.12 36.95
N SER A 759 11.86 -24.70 38.15
CA SER A 759 13.05 -24.95 38.95
C SER A 759 14.00 -25.97 38.30
N LYS A 760 15.24 -26.00 38.73
CA LYS A 760 16.08 -27.18 38.51
C LYS A 760 15.33 -28.42 39.02
N ALA A 761 15.38 -29.48 38.26
CA ALA A 761 14.71 -30.72 38.60
C ALA A 761 15.51 -31.49 39.69
N LYS A 762 14.78 -32.15 40.59
CA LYS A 762 15.34 -33.21 41.43
C LYS A 762 14.74 -34.54 41.03
N SER A 763 15.48 -35.60 41.09
CA SER A 763 14.99 -36.94 40.81
C SER A 763 14.69 -37.71 42.10
N VAL A 764 13.80 -38.67 41.94
CA VAL A 764 13.43 -39.61 43.03
C VAL A 764 13.00 -40.93 42.39
N THR A 765 13.40 -42.04 43.01
CA THR A 765 12.91 -43.35 42.62
C THR A 765 11.80 -43.78 43.58
N THR A 766 10.64 -44.13 43.07
CA THR A 766 9.49 -44.58 43.87
C THR A 766 9.79 -45.87 44.60
N LYS A 767 9.20 -46.06 45.79
CA LYS A 767 9.31 -47.30 46.54
C LYS A 767 8.28 -48.36 45.98
N LYS A 768 8.54 -49.62 46.26
CA LYS A 768 7.65 -50.75 45.94
C LYS A 768 6.28 -50.61 46.64
#